data_3c9f946b969767e98da2b91cb5515c9e
#
_entry.id   3c9f946b969767e98da2b91cb5515c9e
#
_cell.length_a   1.000
_cell.length_b   1.000
_cell.length_c   1.000
_cell.angle_alpha   90.00
_cell.angle_beta   90.00
_cell.angle_gamma   90.00
#
_symmetry.space_group_name_H-M   'P 1'
#
loop_
_entity.id
_entity.type
_entity.pdbx_description
1 polymer ?
#
loop_
_entity_poly.entity_id
_entity_poly.type
_entity_poly.pdbx_seq_one_letter_code
_entity_poly.pdbx_strand_id
1 'polypeptide(L)'
;MNNLDYTIINAMDFDPHIVSVHKVLTHCVGNPACKKEKRRDYIDIVTAFDIETSRIPDIEQSFMYVWQWAFTDQYVVMGRTWEEFLHVCRCCVEVTEEKNASIVVLVHNLSYEFCFLKGIYDFSEENIIATAERKILKCDMFGGALELRCSMLHSNYGLKAYTNKFDVKHKKLSGDEYNYELVRTPSEPLTDKEIMYCCHDVLGLVEAYTKEMALDGDNLYTVPLTSTGYIRREVKDIMREESHFWLMAIQPNMDVYKLLREAFRGGDTHASRFYSDMVITDRYADIQCYDRSSSYPDTQVNCKFPMTPFKKAPDYKITEDDLQRWTDSGYAYLISVTFKNLNIKRYCPTPYIPLSKTRHGDKNSFIIDNGRVLSCPEFDMTITDVDYRIIKAQYDFSEMKINVAYLSKYGYLPQRLRDFICWYYKQKTILKGDESKAIEYDKIKNKFNAIYGMTAQIPVRDKIVFDGKKRELDSIDLDILSAKSDKNAVYDALMKANRKAFNSYAWAVWCTAWARYRLFEAVQCLGSTWAEIAHKFIYCDTDSVYFIGKADFSSYNKQRIADSKKNGGAASDAKGKKHYLGVMELDKSGIHAFKTLGAKKYVYEDDKGLHITIAGVVKGDGAKELGSIENFKEGFTFVKSGGLVAQYNDNVDLVYTVNGEQIHIKDNICLRPSTYTLSITEEYRRLLEGLDIFGMVESI
;
A
#
# COMPACT_ATOMS: atom_id res chain seq x y z
N MET A 1 24.61 35.56 2.83
CA MET A 1 23.77 34.86 3.83
C MET A 1 23.21 35.75 4.96
N ASN A 2 22.87 37.01 4.70
CA ASN A 2 22.37 37.91 5.72
C ASN A 2 20.83 37.90 5.74
N ASN A 3 20.22 36.99 6.49
CA ASN A 3 18.82 36.89 6.96
C ASN A 3 18.25 35.47 6.93
N LEU A 4 19.08 34.48 7.19
CA LEU A 4 18.56 33.14 7.49
C LEU A 4 17.99 33.18 8.93
N ASP A 5 16.86 32.56 9.13
CA ASP A 5 16.21 32.42 10.44
C ASP A 5 16.61 31.09 11.15
N TYR A 6 17.62 30.43 10.60
CA TYR A 6 18.29 29.27 11.18
C TYR A 6 19.82 29.44 11.10
N THR A 7 20.53 28.67 11.92
CA THR A 7 21.99 28.72 12.01
C THR A 7 22.58 27.47 11.34
N ILE A 8 23.54 27.66 10.41
CA ILE A 8 24.32 26.59 9.82
C ILE A 8 25.60 26.43 10.63
N ILE A 9 25.91 25.18 11.04
CA ILE A 9 27.09 24.82 11.82
C ILE A 9 27.94 23.88 10.95
N ASN A 10 29.22 24.16 10.82
CA ASN A 10 30.13 23.19 10.20
C ASN A 10 30.28 21.98 11.12
N ALA A 11 30.34 20.79 10.54
CA ALA A 11 30.43 19.55 11.29
C ALA A 11 31.58 19.49 12.30
N MET A 12 32.74 20.06 11.95
CA MET A 12 33.92 20.07 12.83
C MET A 12 33.84 21.11 13.95
N ASP A 13 32.93 22.09 13.83
CA ASP A 13 32.63 23.10 14.86
C ASP A 13 31.47 22.69 15.76
N PHE A 14 30.86 21.52 15.51
CA PHE A 14 29.71 21.05 16.29
C PHE A 14 30.15 20.59 17.67
N ASP A 15 29.65 21.29 18.69
CA ASP A 15 29.80 20.93 20.10
C ASP A 15 28.42 20.99 20.77
N PRO A 16 27.86 19.86 21.17
CA PRO A 16 26.56 19.82 21.84
C PRO A 16 26.55 20.53 23.20
N HIS A 17 27.70 20.79 23.82
CA HIS A 17 27.82 21.46 25.12
C HIS A 17 27.91 23.01 24.98
N ILE A 18 28.46 23.49 23.89
CA ILE A 18 28.70 24.93 23.67
C ILE A 18 27.52 25.58 22.94
N VAL A 19 26.91 24.88 22.03
CA VAL A 19 25.80 25.42 21.23
C VAL A 19 24.50 25.36 22.04
N SER A 20 23.58 26.29 21.77
CA SER A 20 22.21 26.33 22.33
C SER A 20 21.45 24.97 22.22
N VAL A 21 21.90 24.09 21.36
CA VAL A 21 21.50 22.68 21.26
C VAL A 21 21.58 21.96 22.61
N HIS A 22 22.55 22.22 23.45
CA HIS A 22 22.65 21.61 24.79
C HIS A 22 21.41 21.92 25.67
N LYS A 23 20.85 23.09 25.58
CA LYS A 23 19.61 23.46 26.31
C LYS A 23 18.42 22.64 25.80
N VAL A 24 18.39 22.35 24.50
CA VAL A 24 17.33 21.56 23.87
C VAL A 24 17.51 20.07 24.17
N LEU A 25 18.77 19.59 24.28
CA LEU A 25 19.09 18.19 24.55
C LEU A 25 18.90 17.75 26.02
N THR A 26 18.34 18.61 26.90
CA THR A 26 18.21 18.29 28.35
C THR A 26 16.90 17.59 28.71
N HIS A 27 15.85 17.77 27.93
CA HIS A 27 14.53 17.21 28.23
C HIS A 27 14.36 15.84 27.59
N CYS A 28 13.82 14.87 28.34
CA CYS A 28 13.62 13.50 27.88
C CYS A 28 12.14 13.10 28.01
N VAL A 29 11.67 12.34 27.05
CA VAL A 29 10.35 11.70 27.06
C VAL A 29 10.46 10.21 27.06
N GLY A 30 9.58 9.53 27.75
CA GLY A 30 9.53 8.08 27.78
C GLY A 30 8.17 7.53 28.16
N ASN A 31 8.05 6.21 28.17
CA ASN A 31 6.81 5.55 28.55
C ASN A 31 6.82 5.25 30.07
N PRO A 32 5.97 5.88 30.86
CA PRO A 32 5.92 5.65 32.32
C PRO A 32 5.51 4.22 32.69
N ALA A 33 4.87 3.47 31.76
CA ALA A 33 4.45 2.09 31.98
C ALA A 33 5.59 1.05 31.81
N CYS A 34 6.75 1.43 31.27
CA CYS A 34 7.90 0.53 31.14
C CYS A 34 8.74 0.50 32.43
N LYS A 35 9.25 -0.69 32.81
CA LYS A 35 10.20 -0.83 33.92
C LYS A 35 11.50 -0.10 33.57
N LYS A 36 11.94 0.81 34.44
CA LYS A 36 13.11 1.69 34.22
C LYS A 36 14.40 0.97 33.83
N GLU A 37 14.61 -0.26 34.31
CA GLU A 37 15.87 -1.01 34.17
C GLU A 37 16.21 -1.49 32.74
N LYS A 38 15.24 -1.42 31.79
CA LYS A 38 15.41 -1.90 30.40
C LYS A 38 15.07 -0.83 29.35
N ARG A 39 14.94 0.42 29.76
CA ARG A 39 14.40 1.48 28.91
C ARG A 39 15.45 2.57 28.75
N ARG A 40 15.72 2.96 27.51
CA ARG A 40 16.22 4.29 27.17
C ARG A 40 15.03 5.23 26.93
N ASP A 41 15.11 6.42 27.47
CA ASP A 41 14.18 7.49 27.13
C ASP A 41 14.61 8.14 25.81
N TYR A 42 13.79 8.98 25.22
CA TYR A 42 14.17 9.78 24.06
C TYR A 42 14.44 11.21 24.49
N ILE A 43 15.49 11.82 23.98
CA ILE A 43 15.68 13.27 24.08
C ILE A 43 14.57 13.93 23.30
N ASP A 44 13.86 14.89 23.90
CA ASP A 44 12.63 15.48 23.37
C ASP A 44 12.94 16.56 22.32
N ILE A 45 13.63 16.15 21.28
CA ILE A 45 13.91 16.99 20.13
C ILE A 45 13.64 16.19 18.83
N VAL A 46 13.04 16.84 17.85
CA VAL A 46 12.92 16.27 16.51
C VAL A 46 14.16 16.66 15.73
N THR A 47 14.87 15.67 15.20
CA THR A 47 16.01 15.88 14.32
C THR A 47 15.80 15.19 12.98
N ALA A 48 16.41 15.70 11.92
CA ALA A 48 16.29 15.13 10.59
C ALA A 48 17.63 15.15 9.85
N PHE A 49 17.95 14.05 9.19
CA PHE A 49 19.18 13.84 8.43
C PHE A 49 18.84 13.51 6.98
N ASP A 50 19.67 14.03 6.07
CA ASP A 50 19.57 13.75 4.64
C ASP A 50 20.94 13.87 3.98
N ILE A 51 21.12 13.28 2.79
CA ILE A 51 22.35 13.31 2.00
C ILE A 51 22.08 13.73 0.56
N GLU A 52 23.04 14.42 -0.05
CA GLU A 52 23.06 14.62 -1.50
C GLU A 52 24.16 13.76 -2.13
N THR A 53 23.83 13.17 -3.25
CA THR A 53 24.72 12.20 -3.90
C THR A 53 25.00 12.58 -5.35
N SER A 54 26.22 12.31 -5.80
CA SER A 54 26.61 12.36 -7.20
C SER A 54 26.63 10.97 -7.80
N ARG A 55 26.11 10.84 -9.01
CA ARG A 55 26.16 9.61 -9.80
C ARG A 55 27.30 9.67 -10.80
N ILE A 56 28.07 8.58 -10.88
CA ILE A 56 29.12 8.38 -11.89
C ILE A 56 28.54 7.46 -12.98
N PRO A 57 28.14 7.99 -14.16
CA PRO A 57 27.44 7.19 -15.16
C PRO A 57 28.29 6.02 -15.70
N ASP A 58 29.60 6.22 -15.89
CA ASP A 58 30.49 5.24 -16.52
C ASP A 58 30.64 3.93 -15.72
N ILE A 59 30.56 4.02 -14.42
CA ILE A 59 30.67 2.85 -13.51
C ILE A 59 29.39 2.52 -12.76
N GLU A 60 28.33 3.31 -12.97
CA GLU A 60 27.03 3.16 -12.32
C GLU A 60 27.09 3.08 -10.78
N GLN A 61 27.94 3.89 -10.20
CA GLN A 61 28.12 4.07 -8.77
C GLN A 61 27.69 5.47 -8.37
N SER A 62 27.32 5.64 -7.12
CA SER A 62 27.05 6.93 -6.50
C SER A 62 27.90 7.11 -5.24
N PHE A 63 28.16 8.35 -4.88
CA PHE A 63 28.81 8.71 -3.62
C PHE A 63 28.15 9.95 -3.04
N MET A 64 28.18 10.06 -1.71
CA MET A 64 27.73 11.24 -0.98
C MET A 64 28.79 12.34 -1.10
N TYR A 65 28.36 13.59 -1.42
CA TYR A 65 29.25 14.74 -1.48
C TYR A 65 28.88 15.85 -0.48
N VAL A 66 27.70 15.80 0.13
CA VAL A 66 27.26 16.63 1.25
C VAL A 66 26.19 15.89 2.05
N TRP A 67 26.20 16.07 3.32
CA TRP A 67 25.15 15.68 4.23
C TRP A 67 24.73 16.84 5.14
N GLN A 68 23.48 16.83 5.57
CA GLN A 68 22.88 17.81 6.45
C GLN A 68 22.08 17.14 7.57
N TRP A 69 22.18 17.69 8.78
CA TRP A 69 21.45 17.19 9.94
C TRP A 69 20.85 18.36 10.72
N ALA A 70 19.52 18.51 10.70
CA ALA A 70 18.80 19.51 11.46
C ALA A 70 18.59 19.07 12.91
N PHE A 71 18.91 19.95 13.83
CA PHE A 71 18.57 19.85 15.24
C PHE A 71 17.51 20.93 15.52
N THR A 72 16.23 20.52 15.63
CA THR A 72 15.08 21.43 15.59
C THR A 72 14.93 22.14 14.23
N ASP A 73 14.07 23.15 14.18
CA ASP A 73 13.88 24.05 13.05
C ASP A 73 14.86 25.25 13.04
N GLN A 74 15.89 25.24 13.92
CA GLN A 74 16.78 26.38 14.14
C GLN A 74 18.24 26.12 13.80
N TYR A 75 18.68 24.86 13.81
CA TYR A 75 20.09 24.52 13.61
C TYR A 75 20.25 23.42 12.56
N VAL A 76 21.15 23.64 11.62
CA VAL A 76 21.54 22.63 10.62
C VAL A 76 23.05 22.44 10.68
N VAL A 77 23.48 21.23 10.99
CA VAL A 77 24.88 20.83 10.90
C VAL A 77 25.12 20.27 9.51
N MET A 78 26.17 20.73 8.84
CA MET A 78 26.54 20.28 7.49
C MET A 78 27.98 19.78 7.45
N GLY A 79 28.20 18.71 6.69
CA GLY A 79 29.54 18.18 6.42
C GLY A 79 29.63 17.60 5.01
N ARG A 80 30.87 17.28 4.62
CA ARG A 80 31.21 16.85 3.26
C ARG A 80 31.74 15.42 3.23
N THR A 81 32.12 14.85 4.36
CA THR A 81 32.71 13.51 4.48
C THR A 81 31.97 12.66 5.52
N TRP A 82 32.11 11.36 5.41
CA TRP A 82 31.56 10.41 6.40
C TRP A 82 32.28 10.46 7.74
N GLU A 83 33.56 10.85 7.75
CA GLU A 83 34.35 11.05 8.96
C GLU A 83 33.77 12.20 9.80
N GLU A 84 33.40 13.30 9.15
CA GLU A 84 32.71 14.43 9.78
C GLU A 84 31.35 14.01 10.34
N PHE A 85 30.57 13.21 9.59
CA PHE A 85 29.29 12.66 10.07
C PHE A 85 29.48 11.81 11.33
N LEU A 86 30.46 10.89 11.31
CA LEU A 86 30.75 10.04 12.46
C LEU A 86 31.30 10.84 13.64
N HIS A 87 31.98 11.97 13.41
CA HIS A 87 32.40 12.90 14.47
C HIS A 87 31.15 13.49 15.17
N VAL A 88 30.21 14.06 14.42
CA VAL A 88 28.95 14.61 14.98
C VAL A 88 28.16 13.53 15.72
N CYS A 89 28.08 12.31 15.17
CA CYS A 89 27.46 11.18 15.86
C CYS A 89 28.09 10.94 17.24
N ARG A 90 29.44 10.92 17.36
CA ARG A 90 30.13 10.70 18.65
C ARG A 90 29.84 11.81 19.64
N CYS A 91 29.81 13.08 19.20
CA CYS A 91 29.41 14.20 20.07
C CYS A 91 27.98 14.03 20.61
N CYS A 92 27.06 13.52 19.76
CA CYS A 92 25.70 13.21 20.23
C CYS A 92 25.64 12.04 21.20
N VAL A 93 26.51 11.01 21.02
CA VAL A 93 26.58 9.82 21.89
C VAL A 93 26.95 10.24 23.32
N GLU A 94 27.87 11.16 23.52
CA GLU A 94 28.27 11.64 24.85
C GLU A 94 27.05 12.17 25.62
N VAL A 95 26.21 12.99 25.00
CA VAL A 95 24.98 13.51 25.61
C VAL A 95 23.94 12.42 25.88
N THR A 96 23.81 11.46 24.97
CA THR A 96 22.83 10.36 25.12
C THR A 96 23.21 9.41 26.25
N GLU A 97 24.50 9.16 26.45
CA GLU A 97 24.99 8.32 27.55
C GLU A 97 24.78 8.98 28.91
N GLU A 98 25.09 10.28 29.06
CA GLU A 98 24.82 11.05 30.28
C GLU A 98 23.34 10.98 30.71
N LYS A 99 22.42 10.97 29.77
CA LYS A 99 20.96 10.97 30.00
C LYS A 99 20.35 9.58 30.03
N ASN A 100 21.07 8.54 29.65
CA ASN A 100 20.52 7.20 29.33
C ASN A 100 19.32 7.30 28.37
N ALA A 101 19.49 8.09 27.33
CA ALA A 101 18.45 8.41 26.35
C ALA A 101 18.94 8.18 24.92
N SER A 102 18.07 8.25 23.95
CA SER A 102 18.36 8.14 22.52
C SER A 102 17.93 9.41 21.80
N ILE A 103 18.67 9.80 20.77
CA ILE A 103 18.23 10.84 19.83
C ILE A 103 17.51 10.13 18.67
N VAL A 104 16.30 10.60 18.34
CA VAL A 104 15.58 10.18 17.15
C VAL A 104 16.00 11.02 15.98
N VAL A 105 16.50 10.38 14.93
CA VAL A 105 16.92 11.01 13.67
C VAL A 105 15.96 10.59 12.56
N LEU A 106 15.17 11.54 12.07
CA LEU A 106 14.28 11.28 10.94
C LEU A 106 15.07 11.27 9.63
N VAL A 107 14.80 10.29 8.79
CA VAL A 107 15.36 10.18 7.45
C VAL A 107 14.21 9.97 6.46
N HIS A 108 14.14 10.79 5.42
CA HIS A 108 13.05 10.67 4.47
C HIS A 108 13.40 9.67 3.36
N ASN A 109 12.89 8.45 3.47
CA ASN A 109 13.28 7.26 2.71
C ASN A 109 14.59 6.60 3.20
N LEU A 110 14.65 6.31 4.50
CA LEU A 110 15.81 5.70 5.15
C LEU A 110 16.46 4.54 4.38
N SER A 111 15.72 3.83 3.54
CA SER A 111 16.28 2.74 2.73
C SER A 111 17.30 3.22 1.70
N TYR A 112 17.25 4.48 1.29
CA TYR A 112 18.24 5.09 0.41
C TYR A 112 19.54 5.39 1.17
N GLU A 113 19.46 6.15 2.25
CA GLU A 113 20.62 6.53 3.06
C GLU A 113 21.28 5.31 3.70
N PHE A 114 20.49 4.31 4.09
CA PHE A 114 21.00 3.06 4.65
C PHE A 114 21.97 2.33 3.70
N CYS A 115 21.77 2.43 2.37
CA CYS A 115 22.70 1.86 1.39
C CYS A 115 24.12 2.43 1.50
N PHE A 116 24.26 3.68 1.93
CA PHE A 116 25.55 4.31 2.18
C PHE A 116 26.02 4.08 3.61
N LEU A 117 25.11 4.20 4.60
CA LEU A 117 25.46 4.06 6.01
C LEU A 117 26.03 2.68 6.35
N LYS A 118 25.53 1.60 5.75
CA LYS A 118 26.07 0.24 5.97
C LYS A 118 27.48 0.05 5.44
N GLY A 119 27.98 0.92 4.58
CA GLY A 119 29.37 0.95 4.10
C GLY A 119 30.35 1.62 5.08
N ILE A 120 29.83 2.40 6.04
CA ILE A 120 30.66 3.18 6.98
C ILE A 120 30.44 2.83 8.45
N TYR A 121 29.38 2.06 8.76
CA TYR A 121 29.05 1.66 10.12
C TYR A 121 28.64 0.19 10.15
N ASP A 122 29.15 -0.55 11.14
CA ASP A 122 28.87 -1.97 11.32
C ASP A 122 27.53 -2.17 12.04
N PHE A 123 26.49 -2.43 11.27
CA PHE A 123 25.19 -2.80 11.81
C PHE A 123 25.13 -4.29 12.16
N SER A 124 24.35 -4.62 13.20
CA SER A 124 23.99 -6.00 13.54
C SER A 124 22.49 -6.26 13.26
N GLU A 125 22.07 -7.54 13.21
CA GLU A 125 20.67 -7.91 13.01
C GLU A 125 19.72 -7.21 14.01
N GLU A 126 20.17 -7.05 15.26
CA GLU A 126 19.38 -6.47 16.34
C GLU A 126 19.11 -4.97 16.16
N ASN A 127 19.94 -4.31 15.38
CA ASN A 127 19.86 -2.85 15.17
C ASN A 127 18.87 -2.44 14.09
N ILE A 128 18.31 -3.38 13.31
CA ILE A 128 17.53 -3.05 12.13
C ILE A 128 16.12 -3.63 12.24
N ILE A 129 15.11 -2.79 12.00
CA ILE A 129 13.72 -3.21 11.82
C ILE A 129 13.29 -2.87 10.40
N ALA A 130 13.03 -3.91 9.59
CA ALA A 130 12.57 -3.78 8.22
C ALA A 130 11.30 -4.61 7.97
N THR A 131 10.51 -4.21 6.99
CA THR A 131 9.29 -4.92 6.56
C THR A 131 9.47 -5.68 5.25
N ALA A 132 10.53 -5.40 4.53
CA ALA A 132 11.02 -6.10 3.36
C ALA A 132 12.51 -5.76 3.19
N GLU A 133 13.22 -6.49 2.32
CA GLU A 133 14.66 -6.32 2.06
C GLU A 133 15.08 -4.89 1.74
N ARG A 134 14.19 -4.09 1.19
CA ARG A 134 14.44 -2.68 0.81
C ARG A 134 13.44 -1.70 1.45
N LYS A 135 12.87 -2.07 2.63
CA LYS A 135 11.92 -1.24 3.38
C LYS A 135 12.26 -1.20 4.86
N ILE A 136 13.23 -0.38 5.21
CA ILE A 136 13.71 -0.20 6.57
C ILE A 136 12.79 0.80 7.28
N LEU A 137 12.26 0.41 8.43
CA LEU A 137 11.46 1.27 9.30
C LEU A 137 12.35 2.11 10.21
N LYS A 138 13.35 1.46 10.80
CA LYS A 138 14.34 2.09 11.64
C LYS A 138 15.63 1.28 11.70
N CYS A 139 16.72 1.94 12.02
CA CYS A 139 17.97 1.31 12.43
C CYS A 139 18.62 2.10 13.57
N ASP A 140 19.34 1.38 14.42
CA ASP A 140 20.00 1.96 15.59
C ASP A 140 21.52 1.97 15.38
N MET A 141 22.18 3.08 15.76
CA MET A 141 23.62 3.23 15.77
C MET A 141 24.11 3.47 17.20
N PHE A 142 25.38 3.15 17.45
CA PHE A 142 26.07 3.36 18.74
C PHE A 142 25.28 2.77 19.93
N GLY A 143 24.91 1.48 19.83
CA GLY A 143 24.19 0.79 20.90
C GLY A 143 22.81 1.37 21.22
N GLY A 144 22.16 2.02 20.23
CA GLY A 144 20.85 2.66 20.36
C GLY A 144 20.91 4.11 20.86
N ALA A 145 22.09 4.73 20.93
CA ALA A 145 22.22 6.15 21.21
C ALA A 145 21.53 7.01 20.12
N LEU A 146 21.65 6.59 18.86
CA LEU A 146 21.00 7.21 17.72
C LEU A 146 20.00 6.22 17.12
N GLU A 147 18.73 6.61 17.02
CA GLU A 147 17.67 5.83 16.39
C GLU A 147 17.20 6.54 15.10
N LEU A 148 17.61 6.03 13.94
CA LEU A 148 17.19 6.55 12.64
C LEU A 148 15.82 5.98 12.29
N ARG A 149 14.84 6.83 11.94
CA ARG A 149 13.46 6.44 11.58
C ARG A 149 13.09 6.90 10.17
N CYS A 150 12.43 6.04 9.41
CA CYS A 150 11.92 6.37 8.09
C CYS A 150 10.65 7.23 8.19
N SER A 151 10.75 8.53 7.90
CA SER A 151 9.60 9.44 7.91
C SER A 151 8.68 9.28 6.69
N MET A 152 9.18 8.76 5.56
CA MET A 152 8.36 8.48 4.39
C MET A 152 7.38 7.32 4.66
N LEU A 153 7.79 6.27 5.36
CA LEU A 153 6.90 5.16 5.76
C LEU A 153 5.93 5.58 6.88
N HIS A 154 6.32 6.55 7.71
CA HIS A 154 5.46 7.17 8.71
C HIS A 154 4.36 8.03 8.06
N SER A 155 4.72 8.98 7.21
CA SER A 155 3.79 9.94 6.60
C SER A 155 3.02 9.36 5.40
N ASN A 156 3.64 8.43 4.66
CA ASN A 156 3.19 7.92 3.36
C ASN A 156 3.09 9.02 2.28
N TYR A 157 3.92 10.05 2.38
CA TYR A 157 4.04 11.14 1.39
C TYR A 157 5.49 11.28 0.95
N GLY A 158 5.74 11.77 -0.26
CA GLY A 158 7.04 12.35 -0.62
C GLY A 158 7.26 13.69 0.10
N LEU A 159 8.51 14.09 0.33
CA LEU A 159 8.86 15.23 1.17
C LEU A 159 8.16 16.54 0.75
N LYS A 160 8.13 16.85 -0.55
CA LYS A 160 7.44 18.03 -1.10
C LYS A 160 5.94 18.04 -0.75
N ALA A 161 5.28 16.90 -0.88
CA ALA A 161 3.86 16.77 -0.54
C ALA A 161 3.63 16.86 0.98
N TYR A 162 4.55 16.31 1.77
CA TYR A 162 4.49 16.31 3.22
C TYR A 162 4.66 17.72 3.77
N THR A 163 5.70 18.45 3.35
CA THR A 163 5.96 19.84 3.76
C THR A 163 4.86 20.81 3.31
N ASN A 164 4.33 20.64 2.09
CA ASN A 164 3.20 21.43 1.61
C ASN A 164 1.91 21.15 2.39
N LYS A 165 1.65 19.88 2.70
CA LYS A 165 0.45 19.46 3.45
C LYS A 165 0.37 20.12 4.83
N PHE A 166 1.48 20.18 5.55
CA PHE A 166 1.55 20.78 6.87
C PHE A 166 1.81 22.29 6.86
N ASP A 167 1.89 22.89 5.65
CA ASP A 167 2.16 24.30 5.44
C ASP A 167 3.31 24.81 6.33
N VAL A 168 4.44 24.14 6.23
CA VAL A 168 5.64 24.46 6.99
C VAL A 168 6.34 25.69 6.41
N LYS A 169 7.21 26.32 7.21
CA LYS A 169 7.97 27.49 6.80
C LYS A 169 9.03 27.15 5.77
N HIS A 170 9.81 26.09 6.04
CA HIS A 170 10.87 25.63 5.16
C HIS A 170 10.37 24.52 4.24
N LYS A 171 9.54 24.87 3.24
CA LYS A 171 9.03 23.89 2.26
C LYS A 171 10.17 23.38 1.39
N LYS A 172 10.09 22.07 1.00
CA LYS A 172 11.02 21.52 0.02
C LYS A 172 11.01 22.33 -1.26
N LEU A 173 12.19 22.79 -1.66
CA LEU A 173 12.37 23.56 -2.89
C LEU A 173 12.17 22.70 -4.14
N SER A 174 11.94 23.34 -5.29
CA SER A 174 11.77 22.59 -6.54
C SER A 174 13.10 22.00 -7.00
N GLY A 175 13.11 20.71 -7.32
CA GLY A 175 14.28 20.07 -7.93
C GLY A 175 14.64 20.58 -9.34
N ASP A 176 13.74 21.35 -9.98
CA ASP A 176 14.02 21.95 -11.30
C ASP A 176 15.15 22.98 -11.26
N GLU A 177 15.44 23.52 -10.08
CA GLU A 177 16.54 24.46 -9.85
C GLU A 177 17.87 23.79 -9.44
N TYR A 178 17.83 22.48 -9.19
CA TYR A 178 18.95 21.66 -8.75
C TYR A 178 19.38 20.70 -9.88
N ASN A 179 20.59 20.92 -10.43
CA ASN A 179 21.05 20.08 -11.52
C ASN A 179 21.65 18.75 -11.00
N TYR A 180 20.84 17.71 -10.99
CA TYR A 180 21.25 16.35 -10.58
C TYR A 180 22.18 15.63 -11.56
N GLU A 181 22.30 16.13 -12.80
CA GLU A 181 23.24 15.57 -13.81
C GLU A 181 24.68 16.06 -13.59
N LEU A 182 24.87 17.11 -12.80
CA LEU A 182 26.19 17.62 -12.49
C LEU A 182 26.86 16.75 -11.42
N VAL A 183 28.02 16.18 -11.78
CA VAL A 183 28.82 15.40 -10.82
C VAL A 183 29.61 16.37 -9.93
N ARG A 184 29.28 16.40 -8.65
CA ARG A 184 29.92 17.23 -7.60
C ARG A 184 30.78 16.37 -6.72
N THR A 185 31.89 16.91 -6.23
CA THR A 185 32.80 16.26 -5.30
C THR A 185 32.74 16.92 -3.91
N PRO A 186 33.18 16.23 -2.84
CA PRO A 186 33.21 16.82 -1.49
C PRO A 186 34.06 18.09 -1.37
N SER A 187 35.10 18.28 -2.21
CA SER A 187 35.97 19.48 -2.20
C SER A 187 35.37 20.68 -2.93
N GLU A 188 34.39 20.46 -3.81
CA GLU A 188 33.78 21.56 -4.57
C GLU A 188 32.87 22.41 -3.66
N PRO A 189 32.98 23.77 -3.71
CA PRO A 189 32.14 24.62 -2.89
C PRO A 189 30.67 24.56 -3.35
N LEU A 190 29.76 24.53 -2.40
CA LEU A 190 28.33 24.66 -2.67
C LEU A 190 27.94 26.12 -2.87
N THR A 191 27.01 26.37 -3.78
CA THR A 191 26.36 27.66 -3.94
C THR A 191 25.37 27.92 -2.80
N ASP A 192 25.03 29.20 -2.56
CA ASP A 192 24.01 29.57 -1.55
C ASP A 192 22.65 28.88 -1.83
N LYS A 193 22.30 28.66 -3.11
CA LYS A 193 21.07 27.94 -3.49
C LYS A 193 21.12 26.46 -3.10
N GLU A 194 22.24 25.82 -3.33
CA GLU A 194 22.43 24.40 -2.96
C GLU A 194 22.40 24.21 -1.45
N ILE A 195 23.06 25.08 -0.72
CA ILE A 195 23.02 25.10 0.76
C ILE A 195 21.58 25.26 1.24
N MET A 196 20.84 26.22 0.70
CA MET A 196 19.45 26.45 1.05
C MET A 196 18.57 25.24 0.70
N TYR A 197 18.80 24.60 -0.46
CA TYR A 197 18.10 23.39 -0.84
C TYR A 197 18.30 22.27 0.20
N CYS A 198 19.54 21.96 0.55
CA CYS A 198 19.90 20.96 1.57
C CYS A 198 19.26 21.27 2.92
N CYS A 199 19.34 22.52 3.38
CA CYS A 199 18.76 22.94 4.66
C CYS A 199 17.23 22.79 4.69
N HIS A 200 16.54 23.16 3.61
CA HIS A 200 15.09 23.08 3.53
C HIS A 200 14.58 21.64 3.58
N ASP A 201 15.34 20.67 3.06
CA ASP A 201 14.93 19.25 3.11
C ASP A 201 14.86 18.72 4.54
N VAL A 202 15.80 19.09 5.40
CA VAL A 202 15.81 18.64 6.79
C VAL A 202 14.98 19.51 7.72
N LEU A 203 14.99 20.85 7.56
CA LEU A 203 14.18 21.75 8.37
C LEU A 203 12.68 21.53 8.14
N GLY A 204 12.28 21.45 6.86
CA GLY A 204 10.89 21.19 6.50
C GLY A 204 10.39 19.83 7.02
N LEU A 205 11.25 18.82 7.06
CA LEU A 205 10.93 17.52 7.65
C LEU A 205 10.71 17.63 9.16
N VAL A 206 11.59 18.31 9.89
CA VAL A 206 11.45 18.56 11.33
C VAL A 206 10.13 19.26 11.64
N GLU A 207 9.83 20.33 10.92
CA GLU A 207 8.61 21.14 11.13
C GLU A 207 7.33 20.31 10.85
N ALA A 208 7.30 19.58 9.72
CA ALA A 208 6.14 18.78 9.33
C ALA A 208 5.87 17.66 10.34
N TYR A 209 6.90 16.96 10.76
CA TYR A 209 6.79 15.86 11.73
C TYR A 209 6.37 16.36 13.11
N THR A 210 6.92 17.49 13.57
CA THR A 210 6.53 18.14 14.83
C THR A 210 5.06 18.55 14.82
N LYS A 211 4.59 19.17 13.73
CA LYS A 211 3.18 19.52 13.57
C LYS A 211 2.28 18.28 13.56
N GLU A 212 2.70 17.21 12.88
CA GLU A 212 1.94 15.97 12.82
C GLU A 212 1.81 15.29 14.20
N MET A 213 2.92 15.18 14.95
CA MET A 213 2.89 14.66 16.33
C MET A 213 1.95 15.47 17.23
N ALA A 214 2.01 16.79 17.15
CA ALA A 214 1.16 17.66 17.96
C ALA A 214 -0.33 17.48 17.65
N LEU A 215 -0.70 17.30 16.37
CA LEU A 215 -2.08 17.05 15.97
C LEU A 215 -2.64 15.72 16.52
N ASP A 216 -1.80 14.69 16.66
CA ASP A 216 -2.21 13.38 17.19
C ASP A 216 -2.03 13.27 18.72
N GLY A 217 -1.45 14.28 19.37
CA GLY A 217 -1.12 14.25 20.80
C GLY A 217 -0.02 13.26 21.15
N ASP A 218 0.86 12.96 20.20
CA ASP A 218 1.96 12.03 20.35
C ASP A 218 3.27 12.74 20.72
N ASN A 219 4.21 11.99 21.23
CA ASN A 219 5.60 12.36 21.43
C ASN A 219 6.53 11.34 20.73
N LEU A 220 7.84 11.54 20.77
CA LEU A 220 8.80 10.66 20.09
C LEU A 220 8.74 9.19 20.54
N TYR A 221 8.24 8.92 21.75
CA TYR A 221 8.03 7.55 22.23
C TYR A 221 6.75 6.92 21.71
N THR A 222 5.64 7.66 21.62
CA THR A 222 4.31 7.15 21.30
C THR A 222 3.99 7.19 19.81
N VAL A 223 4.67 8.04 19.04
CA VAL A 223 4.45 8.19 17.60
C VAL A 223 4.75 6.87 16.87
N PRO A 224 3.83 6.37 16.04
CA PRO A 224 4.05 5.12 15.32
C PRO A 224 5.10 5.26 14.22
N LEU A 225 5.84 4.19 13.92
CA LEU A 225 6.82 4.15 12.83
C LEU A 225 6.19 4.15 11.42
N THR A 226 4.88 3.92 11.31
CA THR A 226 4.19 3.87 10.02
C THR A 226 2.83 4.55 10.10
N SER A 227 2.34 5.09 8.97
CA SER A 227 1.02 5.71 8.87
C SER A 227 -0.12 4.80 9.35
N THR A 228 -0.01 3.49 9.11
CA THR A 228 -0.99 2.51 9.55
C THR A 228 -0.86 2.14 11.04
N GLY A 229 0.23 2.51 11.67
CA GLY A 229 0.49 2.28 13.10
C GLY A 229 -0.52 2.99 14.00
N TYR A 230 -0.96 4.19 13.62
CA TYR A 230 -2.01 4.94 14.32
C TYR A 230 -3.30 4.14 14.44
N ILE A 231 -3.83 3.70 13.31
CA ILE A 231 -5.09 2.96 13.29
C ILE A 231 -4.95 1.57 13.94
N ARG A 232 -3.76 0.95 13.83
CA ARG A 232 -3.45 -0.30 14.52
C ARG A 232 -3.54 -0.15 16.04
N ARG A 233 -3.01 0.94 16.59
CA ARG A 233 -3.09 1.27 18.01
C ARG A 233 -4.55 1.39 18.44
N GLU A 234 -5.34 2.20 17.74
CA GLU A 234 -6.74 2.47 18.04
C GLU A 234 -7.62 1.20 17.94
N VAL A 235 -7.50 0.43 16.85
CA VAL A 235 -8.25 -0.84 16.69
C VAL A 235 -7.86 -1.86 17.75
N LYS A 236 -6.57 -1.96 18.09
CA LYS A 236 -6.10 -2.87 19.15
C LYS A 236 -6.68 -2.48 20.52
N ASP A 237 -6.77 -1.19 20.82
CA ASP A 237 -7.30 -0.70 22.10
C ASP A 237 -8.81 -1.00 22.21
N ILE A 238 -9.57 -0.80 21.15
CA ILE A 238 -10.99 -1.15 21.08
C ILE A 238 -11.19 -2.66 21.27
N MET A 239 -10.40 -3.48 20.60
CA MET A 239 -10.51 -4.93 20.63
C MET A 239 -10.01 -5.58 21.93
N ARG A 240 -9.27 -4.85 22.77
CA ARG A 240 -8.87 -5.32 24.13
C ARG A 240 -10.05 -5.57 25.07
N GLU A 241 -11.20 -4.97 24.79
CA GLU A 241 -12.40 -5.15 25.59
C GLU A 241 -13.19 -6.40 25.18
N GLU A 242 -12.83 -7.03 24.05
CA GLU A 242 -13.40 -8.31 23.64
C GLU A 242 -12.77 -9.48 24.41
N SER A 243 -13.49 -10.58 24.53
CA SER A 243 -12.99 -11.77 25.22
C SER A 243 -11.73 -12.31 24.52
N HIS A 244 -10.61 -12.30 25.23
CA HIS A 244 -9.35 -12.86 24.73
C HIS A 244 -9.48 -14.36 24.40
N PHE A 245 -10.21 -15.13 25.21
CA PHE A 245 -10.46 -16.55 24.96
C PHE A 245 -11.22 -16.76 23.66
N TRP A 246 -12.24 -15.96 23.40
CA TRP A 246 -12.98 -16.03 22.15
C TRP A 246 -12.09 -15.64 20.95
N LEU A 247 -11.33 -14.53 21.05
CA LEU A 247 -10.40 -14.13 20.00
C LEU A 247 -9.37 -15.22 19.69
N MET A 248 -8.81 -15.87 20.70
CA MET A 248 -7.91 -17.00 20.49
C MET A 248 -8.61 -18.21 19.86
N ALA A 249 -9.82 -18.52 20.27
CA ALA A 249 -10.56 -19.69 19.77
C ALA A 249 -10.91 -19.57 18.28
N ILE A 250 -11.15 -18.37 17.76
CA ILE A 250 -11.46 -18.14 16.33
C ILE A 250 -10.22 -18.02 15.44
N GLN A 251 -8.99 -18.07 16.00
CA GLN A 251 -7.79 -18.05 15.20
C GLN A 251 -7.64 -19.36 14.39
N PRO A 252 -7.13 -19.28 13.17
CA PRO A 252 -6.96 -20.46 12.33
C PRO A 252 -5.82 -21.36 12.85
N ASN A 253 -6.03 -22.67 12.81
CA ASN A 253 -4.93 -23.64 12.85
C ASN A 253 -4.20 -23.67 11.50
N MET A 254 -3.13 -24.48 11.36
CA MET A 254 -2.32 -24.54 10.15
C MET A 254 -3.12 -24.89 8.90
N ASP A 255 -4.02 -25.87 8.97
CA ASP A 255 -4.80 -26.32 7.82
C ASP A 255 -5.75 -25.23 7.32
N VAL A 256 -6.50 -24.63 8.25
CA VAL A 256 -7.39 -23.51 7.93
C VAL A 256 -6.61 -22.29 7.47
N TYR A 257 -5.46 -21.99 8.09
CA TYR A 257 -4.61 -20.88 7.70
C TYR A 257 -4.11 -21.02 6.26
N LYS A 258 -3.66 -22.23 5.89
CA LYS A 258 -3.26 -22.53 4.51
C LYS A 258 -4.40 -22.27 3.52
N LEU A 259 -5.60 -22.78 3.79
CA LEU A 259 -6.75 -22.55 2.93
C LEU A 259 -7.16 -21.08 2.85
N LEU A 260 -7.09 -20.34 3.97
CA LEU A 260 -7.36 -18.89 3.98
C LEU A 260 -6.34 -18.13 3.13
N ARG A 261 -5.05 -18.51 3.15
CA ARG A 261 -4.00 -17.91 2.32
C ARG A 261 -4.23 -18.21 0.83
N GLU A 262 -4.67 -19.42 0.50
CA GLU A 262 -5.04 -19.80 -0.87
C GLU A 262 -6.26 -18.99 -1.35
N ALA A 263 -7.30 -18.88 -0.53
CA ALA A 263 -8.55 -18.20 -0.87
C ALA A 263 -8.42 -16.67 -0.91
N PHE A 264 -7.48 -16.07 -0.14
CA PHE A 264 -7.36 -14.61 -0.06
C PHE A 264 -7.07 -13.99 -1.43
N ARG A 265 -7.89 -13.00 -1.78
CA ARG A 265 -7.75 -12.12 -2.95
C ARG A 265 -8.06 -10.69 -2.54
N GLY A 266 -7.44 -9.71 -3.19
CA GLY A 266 -7.81 -8.30 -3.09
C GLY A 266 -9.13 -7.96 -3.79
N GLY A 267 -9.32 -6.70 -4.13
CA GLY A 267 -10.41 -6.23 -4.97
C GLY A 267 -10.35 -6.83 -6.39
N ASP A 268 -11.45 -6.80 -7.10
CA ASP A 268 -11.50 -7.24 -8.48
C ASP A 268 -11.24 -6.07 -9.42
N THR A 269 -10.35 -6.29 -10.40
CA THR A 269 -10.03 -5.32 -11.44
C THR A 269 -10.06 -6.05 -12.77
N HIS A 270 -10.85 -5.55 -13.71
CA HIS A 270 -10.96 -6.17 -15.03
C HIS A 270 -11.37 -5.16 -16.10
N ALA A 271 -10.81 -5.33 -17.29
CA ALA A 271 -11.20 -4.62 -18.51
C ALA A 271 -12.03 -5.55 -19.40
N SER A 272 -13.10 -5.05 -19.98
CA SER A 272 -13.91 -5.83 -20.92
C SER A 272 -13.07 -6.21 -22.15
N ARG A 273 -12.96 -7.50 -22.44
CA ARG A 273 -12.31 -7.98 -23.66
C ARG A 273 -13.00 -7.50 -24.95
N PHE A 274 -14.30 -7.18 -24.86
CA PHE A 274 -15.09 -6.71 -26.00
C PHE A 274 -14.77 -5.27 -26.41
N TYR A 275 -14.12 -4.48 -25.54
CA TYR A 275 -13.73 -3.09 -25.78
C TYR A 275 -12.22 -2.86 -25.66
N SER A 276 -11.45 -3.92 -25.47
CA SER A 276 -10.00 -3.78 -25.34
C SER A 276 -9.37 -3.30 -26.64
N ASP A 277 -8.43 -2.35 -26.52
CA ASP A 277 -7.72 -1.66 -27.61
C ASP A 277 -8.62 -0.81 -28.56
N MET A 278 -9.90 -0.64 -28.22
CA MET A 278 -10.83 0.21 -28.97
C MET A 278 -10.96 1.57 -28.30
N VAL A 279 -11.03 2.64 -29.10
CA VAL A 279 -11.41 3.98 -28.62
C VAL A 279 -12.93 4.04 -28.59
N ILE A 280 -13.48 4.07 -27.38
CA ILE A 280 -14.92 4.26 -27.15
C ILE A 280 -15.17 5.76 -27.05
N THR A 281 -16.12 6.30 -27.80
CA THR A 281 -16.50 7.73 -27.78
C THR A 281 -17.92 7.94 -27.30
N ASP A 282 -18.18 9.10 -26.73
CA ASP A 282 -19.54 9.52 -26.28
C ASP A 282 -20.54 9.83 -27.41
N ARG A 283 -20.12 9.71 -28.68
CA ARG A 283 -20.96 10.04 -29.85
C ARG A 283 -22.27 9.26 -29.90
N TYR A 284 -22.32 8.08 -29.32
CA TYR A 284 -23.46 7.17 -29.35
C TYR A 284 -24.17 7.05 -28.01
N ALA A 285 -23.46 7.22 -26.91
CA ALA A 285 -23.99 7.18 -25.55
C ALA A 285 -22.97 7.69 -24.52
N ASP A 286 -23.47 8.27 -23.43
CA ASP A 286 -22.63 8.78 -22.34
C ASP A 286 -21.72 7.67 -21.75
N ILE A 287 -20.46 7.99 -21.51
CA ILE A 287 -19.54 7.15 -20.73
C ILE A 287 -19.56 7.65 -19.30
N GLN A 288 -19.85 6.76 -18.36
CA GLN A 288 -20.00 7.09 -16.95
C GLN A 288 -19.14 6.19 -16.07
N CYS A 289 -18.73 6.74 -14.91
CA CYS A 289 -18.11 5.97 -13.83
C CYS A 289 -18.94 6.14 -12.57
N TYR A 290 -19.36 5.02 -11.98
CA TYR A 290 -19.94 4.98 -10.65
C TYR A 290 -18.98 4.32 -9.69
N ASP A 291 -18.86 4.88 -8.48
CA ASP A 291 -18.03 4.38 -7.41
C ASP A 291 -18.86 3.97 -6.20
N ARG A 292 -18.45 2.90 -5.54
CA ARG A 292 -19.12 2.41 -4.34
C ARG A 292 -18.56 3.11 -3.10
N SER A 293 -19.41 3.87 -2.44
CA SER A 293 -19.05 4.65 -1.26
C SER A 293 -18.46 3.77 -0.15
N SER A 294 -17.14 3.91 0.10
CA SER A 294 -16.43 3.26 1.19
C SER A 294 -16.58 1.73 1.22
N SER A 295 -16.17 1.08 0.15
CA SER A 295 -16.35 -0.34 -0.17
C SER A 295 -16.02 -1.31 0.98
N TYR A 296 -14.79 -1.34 1.48
CA TYR A 296 -14.41 -2.26 2.58
C TYR A 296 -15.08 -1.93 3.91
N PRO A 297 -15.16 -0.66 4.35
CA PRO A 297 -15.94 -0.31 5.54
C PRO A 297 -17.41 -0.69 5.46
N ASP A 298 -18.06 -0.55 4.30
CA ASP A 298 -19.42 -1.04 4.09
C ASP A 298 -19.52 -2.54 4.37
N THR A 299 -18.61 -3.36 3.82
CA THR A 299 -18.63 -4.80 4.09
C THR A 299 -18.42 -5.12 5.56
N GLN A 300 -17.48 -4.43 6.22
CA GLN A 300 -17.20 -4.66 7.64
C GLN A 300 -18.38 -4.30 8.56
N VAL A 301 -19.17 -3.29 8.20
CA VAL A 301 -20.34 -2.86 8.99
C VAL A 301 -21.57 -3.68 8.63
N ASN A 302 -21.83 -3.96 7.36
CA ASN A 302 -23.12 -4.43 6.85
C ASN A 302 -23.15 -5.93 6.50
N CYS A 303 -21.99 -6.60 6.37
CA CYS A 303 -21.95 -8.03 6.04
C CYS A 303 -21.66 -8.90 7.28
N LYS A 304 -21.91 -10.20 7.14
CA LYS A 304 -21.59 -11.20 8.15
C LYS A 304 -20.27 -11.88 7.84
N PHE A 305 -19.58 -12.32 8.90
CA PHE A 305 -18.25 -12.93 8.89
C PHE A 305 -18.24 -14.26 9.65
N PRO A 306 -17.27 -15.15 9.41
CA PRO A 306 -17.06 -16.32 10.25
C PRO A 306 -16.65 -15.88 11.66
N MET A 307 -17.49 -16.18 12.66
CA MET A 307 -17.35 -15.69 14.05
C MET A 307 -17.14 -16.81 15.08
N THR A 308 -17.06 -18.06 14.62
CA THR A 308 -16.76 -19.22 15.47
C THR A 308 -15.54 -19.97 14.92
N PRO A 309 -14.89 -20.81 15.76
CA PRO A 309 -13.82 -21.66 15.28
C PRO A 309 -14.24 -22.47 14.04
N PHE A 310 -13.37 -22.56 13.05
CA PHE A 310 -13.61 -23.40 11.89
C PHE A 310 -13.59 -24.88 12.27
N LYS A 311 -14.61 -25.60 11.92
CA LYS A 311 -14.73 -27.05 12.10
C LYS A 311 -14.71 -27.74 10.75
N LYS A 312 -13.91 -28.80 10.63
CA LYS A 312 -13.88 -29.64 9.41
C LYS A 312 -15.26 -30.29 9.25
N ALA A 313 -15.79 -30.25 8.04
CA ALA A 313 -17.00 -30.98 7.70
C ALA A 313 -16.77 -32.49 7.84
N PRO A 314 -17.81 -33.28 8.12
CA PRO A 314 -17.71 -34.75 8.17
C PRO A 314 -17.16 -35.35 6.87
N ASP A 315 -16.44 -36.46 6.97
CA ASP A 315 -15.81 -37.14 5.83
C ASP A 315 -16.88 -37.97 5.04
N TYR A 316 -17.71 -37.27 4.26
CA TYR A 316 -18.59 -37.86 3.25
C TYR A 316 -18.51 -37.06 1.94
N LYS A 317 -19.08 -37.57 0.86
CA LYS A 317 -19.11 -36.83 -0.41
C LYS A 317 -20.04 -35.62 -0.27
N ILE A 318 -19.44 -34.44 -0.12
CA ILE A 318 -20.15 -33.18 -0.02
C ILE A 318 -20.72 -32.79 -1.39
N THR A 319 -21.99 -32.39 -1.42
CA THR A 319 -22.74 -32.00 -2.61
C THR A 319 -23.08 -30.51 -2.61
N GLU A 320 -23.60 -30.00 -3.73
CA GLU A 320 -24.12 -28.63 -3.79
C GLU A 320 -25.30 -28.40 -2.84
N ASP A 321 -26.13 -29.42 -2.60
CA ASP A 321 -27.25 -29.36 -1.65
C ASP A 321 -26.74 -29.19 -0.19
N ASP A 322 -25.57 -29.78 0.13
CA ASP A 322 -24.93 -29.55 1.41
C ASP A 322 -24.48 -28.09 1.57
N LEU A 323 -23.89 -27.50 0.53
CA LEU A 323 -23.48 -26.10 0.53
C LEU A 323 -24.69 -25.18 0.73
N GLN A 324 -25.79 -25.47 0.05
CA GLN A 324 -27.03 -24.71 0.21
C GLN A 324 -27.57 -24.84 1.63
N ARG A 325 -27.64 -26.06 2.19
CA ARG A 325 -28.09 -26.30 3.58
C ARG A 325 -27.23 -25.55 4.60
N TRP A 326 -25.90 -25.51 4.42
CA TRP A 326 -25.01 -24.77 5.30
C TRP A 326 -25.26 -23.26 5.22
N THR A 327 -25.46 -22.74 4.00
CA THR A 327 -25.81 -21.33 3.80
C THR A 327 -27.14 -20.98 4.51
N ASP A 328 -28.18 -21.80 4.33
CA ASP A 328 -29.50 -21.60 4.93
C ASP A 328 -29.46 -21.71 6.46
N SER A 329 -28.56 -22.54 6.98
CA SER A 329 -28.31 -22.70 8.42
C SER A 329 -27.39 -21.63 9.01
N GLY A 330 -26.97 -20.63 8.21
CA GLY A 330 -26.17 -19.50 8.67
C GLY A 330 -24.69 -19.82 8.88
N TYR A 331 -24.13 -20.75 8.10
CA TYR A 331 -22.71 -21.06 8.11
C TYR A 331 -21.98 -20.40 6.95
N ALA A 332 -20.80 -19.84 7.25
CA ALA A 332 -19.75 -19.58 6.30
C ALA A 332 -19.00 -20.87 6.02
N TYR A 333 -18.59 -21.12 4.79
CA TYR A 333 -17.71 -22.23 4.46
C TYR A 333 -16.48 -21.82 3.67
N LEU A 334 -15.39 -22.51 3.95
CA LEU A 334 -14.10 -22.44 3.23
C LEU A 334 -13.85 -23.81 2.64
N ILE A 335 -13.80 -23.91 1.31
CA ILE A 335 -13.70 -25.19 0.60
C ILE A 335 -12.56 -25.19 -0.41
N SER A 336 -11.87 -26.33 -0.49
CA SER A 336 -11.00 -26.65 -1.62
C SER A 336 -11.79 -27.51 -2.60
N VAL A 337 -11.82 -27.10 -3.86
CA VAL A 337 -12.65 -27.72 -4.90
C VAL A 337 -11.83 -28.02 -6.15
N THR A 338 -12.20 -29.08 -6.85
CA THR A 338 -11.79 -29.37 -8.23
C THR A 338 -12.98 -29.10 -9.14
N PHE A 339 -12.78 -28.25 -10.15
CA PHE A 339 -13.73 -28.03 -11.24
C PHE A 339 -13.29 -28.77 -12.49
N LYS A 340 -14.26 -29.37 -13.24
CA LYS A 340 -14.02 -29.99 -14.54
C LYS A 340 -14.87 -29.35 -15.62
N ASN A 341 -14.25 -29.21 -16.81
CA ASN A 341 -14.87 -28.63 -18.00
C ASN A 341 -15.56 -27.28 -17.68
N LEU A 342 -14.82 -26.40 -16.99
CA LEU A 342 -15.32 -25.10 -16.62
C LEU A 342 -15.31 -24.18 -17.84
N ASN A 343 -16.44 -23.50 -18.07
CA ASN A 343 -16.60 -22.53 -19.15
C ASN A 343 -17.35 -21.29 -18.63
N ILE A 344 -16.86 -20.10 -19.00
CA ILE A 344 -17.60 -18.86 -18.71
C ILE A 344 -18.90 -18.84 -19.51
N LYS A 345 -19.96 -18.32 -18.92
CA LYS A 345 -21.22 -18.10 -19.60
C LYS A 345 -21.03 -17.11 -20.74
N ARG A 346 -21.69 -17.40 -21.86
CA ARG A 346 -21.59 -16.57 -23.06
C ARG A 346 -21.86 -15.10 -22.75
N TYR A 347 -21.06 -14.22 -23.31
CA TYR A 347 -21.10 -12.76 -23.13
C TYR A 347 -20.78 -12.25 -21.72
N CYS A 348 -20.47 -13.07 -20.72
CA CYS A 348 -20.05 -12.56 -19.41
C CYS A 348 -18.75 -11.75 -19.55
N PRO A 349 -18.75 -10.42 -19.29
CA PRO A 349 -17.59 -9.57 -19.57
C PRO A 349 -16.58 -9.53 -18.39
N THR A 350 -16.94 -10.10 -17.23
CA THR A 350 -16.15 -10.02 -16.00
C THR A 350 -15.81 -11.40 -15.46
N PRO A 351 -14.88 -12.15 -16.08
CA PRO A 351 -14.51 -13.47 -15.58
C PRO A 351 -13.90 -13.37 -14.18
N TYR A 352 -14.41 -14.20 -13.27
CA TYR A 352 -14.07 -14.07 -11.84
C TYR A 352 -12.80 -14.78 -11.43
N ILE A 353 -12.51 -15.98 -12.00
CA ILE A 353 -11.45 -16.87 -11.52
C ILE A 353 -10.08 -16.41 -11.99
N PRO A 354 -9.16 -15.96 -11.08
CA PRO A 354 -7.80 -15.58 -11.48
C PRO A 354 -6.94 -16.82 -11.69
N LEU A 355 -6.17 -16.84 -12.77
CA LEU A 355 -5.22 -17.92 -13.08
C LEU A 355 -4.22 -18.16 -11.93
N SER A 356 -3.79 -17.10 -11.25
CA SER A 356 -2.84 -17.19 -10.12
C SER A 356 -3.38 -17.94 -8.89
N LYS A 357 -4.69 -18.20 -8.83
CA LYS A 357 -5.33 -18.96 -7.74
C LYS A 357 -5.74 -20.37 -8.14
N THR A 358 -5.49 -20.78 -9.39
CA THR A 358 -5.68 -22.15 -9.85
C THR A 358 -4.44 -23.01 -9.55
N ARG A 359 -4.67 -24.25 -9.21
CA ARG A 359 -3.65 -25.27 -8.91
C ARG A 359 -3.93 -26.56 -9.67
N HIS A 360 -2.92 -27.40 -9.89
CA HIS A 360 -2.99 -28.76 -10.47
C HIS A 360 -3.60 -28.85 -11.88
N GLY A 361 -3.77 -27.75 -12.60
CA GLY A 361 -4.25 -27.75 -13.99
C GLY A 361 -3.09 -27.57 -14.98
N ASP A 362 -3.24 -28.16 -16.18
CA ASP A 362 -2.36 -27.81 -17.30
C ASP A 362 -2.71 -26.43 -17.82
N LYS A 363 -1.90 -25.45 -17.44
CA LYS A 363 -2.12 -24.03 -17.80
C LYS A 363 -2.11 -23.77 -19.31
N ASN A 364 -1.51 -24.65 -20.12
CA ASN A 364 -1.50 -24.52 -21.57
C ASN A 364 -2.88 -24.81 -22.19
N SER A 365 -3.74 -25.53 -21.46
CA SER A 365 -5.12 -25.82 -21.87
C SER A 365 -6.14 -24.78 -21.47
N PHE A 366 -5.71 -23.71 -20.76
CA PHE A 366 -6.60 -22.67 -20.28
C PHE A 366 -6.79 -21.58 -21.33
N ILE A 367 -8.02 -21.13 -21.52
CA ILE A 367 -8.31 -19.89 -22.23
C ILE A 367 -8.40 -18.77 -21.19
N ILE A 368 -7.62 -17.73 -21.39
CA ILE A 368 -7.36 -16.68 -20.37
C ILE A 368 -7.68 -15.31 -20.94
N ASP A 369 -8.49 -14.55 -20.22
CA ASP A 369 -8.80 -13.16 -20.47
C ASP A 369 -8.07 -12.28 -19.45
N ASN A 370 -6.95 -11.67 -19.83
CA ASN A 370 -6.20 -10.74 -19.00
C ASN A 370 -5.94 -11.28 -17.57
N GLY A 371 -5.43 -12.52 -17.48
CA GLY A 371 -5.13 -13.21 -16.23
C GLY A 371 -6.33 -13.86 -15.53
N ARG A 372 -7.50 -13.89 -16.17
CA ARG A 372 -8.73 -14.55 -15.69
C ARG A 372 -9.06 -15.74 -16.57
N VAL A 373 -9.49 -16.83 -15.94
CA VAL A 373 -9.85 -18.06 -16.63
C VAL A 373 -11.23 -17.92 -17.29
N LEU A 374 -11.30 -18.13 -18.61
CA LEU A 374 -12.55 -18.24 -19.36
C LEU A 374 -13.00 -19.70 -19.45
N SER A 375 -12.08 -20.61 -19.80
CA SER A 375 -12.37 -22.03 -19.83
C SER A 375 -11.13 -22.86 -19.50
N CYS A 376 -11.34 -24.05 -18.97
CA CYS A 376 -10.28 -25.03 -18.74
C CYS A 376 -10.85 -26.43 -18.49
N PRO A 377 -10.09 -27.50 -18.79
CA PRO A 377 -10.52 -28.89 -18.57
C PRO A 377 -10.67 -29.25 -17.10
N GLU A 378 -9.65 -28.96 -16.27
CA GLU A 378 -9.64 -29.30 -14.85
C GLU A 378 -8.65 -28.44 -14.08
N PHE A 379 -9.01 -28.02 -12.85
CA PHE A 379 -8.12 -27.36 -11.89
C PHE A 379 -8.68 -27.40 -10.48
N ASP A 380 -7.80 -27.20 -9.51
CA ASP A 380 -8.14 -27.02 -8.10
C ASP A 380 -8.08 -25.55 -7.70
N MET A 381 -8.96 -25.14 -6.79
CA MET A 381 -8.85 -23.85 -6.09
C MET A 381 -9.49 -23.89 -4.71
N THR A 382 -9.15 -22.91 -3.88
CA THR A 382 -9.80 -22.69 -2.57
C THR A 382 -10.66 -21.44 -2.62
N ILE A 383 -11.91 -21.55 -2.18
CA ILE A 383 -12.93 -20.50 -2.26
C ILE A 383 -13.75 -20.40 -0.98
N THR A 384 -14.31 -19.21 -0.75
CA THR A 384 -15.35 -18.99 0.26
C THR A 384 -16.73 -19.23 -0.35
N ASP A 385 -17.76 -19.35 0.50
CA ASP A 385 -19.16 -19.39 0.09
C ASP A 385 -19.58 -18.17 -0.72
N VAL A 386 -18.98 -17.01 -0.45
CA VAL A 386 -19.22 -15.76 -1.19
C VAL A 386 -18.64 -15.83 -2.60
N ASP A 387 -17.41 -16.34 -2.74
CA ASP A 387 -16.77 -16.55 -4.05
C ASP A 387 -17.57 -17.56 -4.88
N TYR A 388 -18.07 -18.63 -4.26
CA TYR A 388 -18.85 -19.65 -4.96
C TYR A 388 -20.11 -19.09 -5.59
N ARG A 389 -20.80 -18.12 -4.93
CA ARG A 389 -21.98 -17.46 -5.50
C ARG A 389 -21.67 -16.77 -6.82
N ILE A 390 -20.52 -16.08 -6.92
CA ILE A 390 -20.09 -15.39 -8.15
C ILE A 390 -19.74 -16.43 -9.23
N ILE A 391 -18.97 -17.45 -8.86
CA ILE A 391 -18.57 -18.51 -9.80
C ILE A 391 -19.80 -19.20 -10.39
N LYS A 392 -20.76 -19.60 -9.57
CA LYS A 392 -22.00 -20.26 -10.02
C LYS A 392 -22.84 -19.35 -10.95
N ALA A 393 -22.81 -18.04 -10.73
CA ALA A 393 -23.50 -17.08 -11.59
C ALA A 393 -22.83 -16.90 -12.96
N GLN A 394 -21.50 -16.99 -13.02
CA GLN A 394 -20.71 -16.64 -14.22
C GLN A 394 -20.24 -17.83 -15.03
N TYR A 395 -20.15 -19.03 -14.44
CA TYR A 395 -19.57 -20.21 -15.08
C TYR A 395 -20.54 -21.39 -15.11
N ASP A 396 -20.38 -22.23 -16.15
CA ASP A 396 -20.90 -23.57 -16.22
C ASP A 396 -19.74 -24.57 -16.08
N PHE A 397 -19.96 -25.71 -15.45
CA PHE A 397 -18.98 -26.77 -15.24
C PHE A 397 -19.69 -28.13 -15.22
N SER A 398 -19.01 -29.17 -15.69
CA SER A 398 -19.59 -30.52 -15.73
C SER A 398 -19.56 -31.23 -14.38
N GLU A 399 -18.56 -30.93 -13.55
CA GLU A 399 -18.39 -31.50 -12.22
C GLU A 399 -17.71 -30.50 -11.29
N MET A 400 -18.17 -30.44 -10.03
CA MET A 400 -17.50 -29.81 -8.92
C MET A 400 -17.30 -30.84 -7.82
N LYS A 401 -16.04 -31.19 -7.56
CA LYS A 401 -15.67 -32.09 -6.47
C LYS A 401 -15.14 -31.27 -5.28
N ILE A 402 -15.76 -31.40 -4.12
CA ILE A 402 -15.27 -30.76 -2.90
C ILE A 402 -14.26 -31.68 -2.22
N ASN A 403 -13.00 -31.23 -2.12
CA ASN A 403 -11.88 -32.01 -1.59
C ASN A 403 -11.81 -31.90 -0.06
N VAL A 404 -12.07 -30.72 0.48
CA VAL A 404 -12.13 -30.45 1.92
C VAL A 404 -13.04 -29.24 2.18
N ALA A 405 -13.76 -29.26 3.30
CA ALA A 405 -14.59 -28.15 3.74
C ALA A 405 -14.40 -27.87 5.22
N TYR A 406 -14.40 -26.58 5.56
CA TYR A 406 -14.43 -26.07 6.93
C TYR A 406 -15.60 -25.11 7.09
N LEU A 407 -16.28 -25.19 8.23
CA LEU A 407 -17.49 -24.44 8.54
C LEU A 407 -17.28 -23.55 9.76
N SER A 408 -17.80 -22.33 9.70
CA SER A 408 -17.89 -21.40 10.83
C SER A 408 -19.25 -20.72 10.84
N LYS A 409 -19.84 -20.47 12.00
CA LYS A 409 -21.11 -19.73 12.07
C LYS A 409 -20.90 -18.27 11.70
N TYR A 410 -21.82 -17.75 10.90
CA TYR A 410 -21.87 -16.35 10.54
C TYR A 410 -22.35 -15.47 11.70
N GLY A 411 -21.71 -14.32 11.86
CA GLY A 411 -22.13 -13.24 12.73
C GLY A 411 -21.61 -11.91 12.21
N TYR A 412 -22.05 -10.81 12.80
CA TYR A 412 -21.44 -9.50 12.52
C TYR A 412 -20.13 -9.38 13.29
N LEU A 413 -19.22 -8.55 12.77
CA LEU A 413 -18.03 -8.14 13.52
C LEU A 413 -18.43 -7.52 14.88
N PRO A 414 -17.53 -7.53 15.89
CA PRO A 414 -17.82 -6.94 17.19
C PRO A 414 -18.45 -5.56 17.09
N GLN A 415 -19.48 -5.29 17.88
CA GLN A 415 -20.25 -4.06 17.81
C GLN A 415 -19.35 -2.83 17.94
N ARG A 416 -18.42 -2.84 18.90
CA ARG A 416 -17.47 -1.75 19.13
C ARG A 416 -16.61 -1.45 17.89
N LEU A 417 -16.16 -2.47 17.17
CA LEU A 417 -15.39 -2.27 15.92
C LEU A 417 -16.28 -1.66 14.84
N ARG A 418 -17.52 -2.07 14.71
CA ARG A 418 -18.48 -1.49 13.76
C ARG A 418 -18.82 -0.04 14.11
N ASP A 419 -19.04 0.25 15.38
CA ASP A 419 -19.29 1.62 15.87
C ASP A 419 -18.09 2.54 15.60
N PHE A 420 -16.89 2.03 15.78
CA PHE A 420 -15.65 2.74 15.47
C PHE A 420 -15.52 3.05 13.97
N ILE A 421 -15.83 2.10 13.09
CA ILE A 421 -15.85 2.32 11.64
C ILE A 421 -16.90 3.39 11.28
N CYS A 422 -18.09 3.31 11.86
CA CYS A 422 -19.17 4.28 11.64
C CYS A 422 -18.80 5.67 12.16
N TRP A 423 -18.06 5.76 13.27
CA TRP A 423 -17.55 7.02 13.80
C TRP A 423 -16.58 7.68 12.84
N TYR A 424 -15.60 6.93 12.31
CA TYR A 424 -14.67 7.45 11.29
C TYR A 424 -15.38 7.87 10.00
N TYR A 425 -16.38 7.09 9.56
CA TYR A 425 -17.21 7.46 8.42
C TYR A 425 -17.92 8.79 8.62
N LYS A 426 -18.51 8.98 9.81
CA LYS A 426 -19.17 10.23 10.18
C LYS A 426 -18.19 11.40 10.20
N GLN A 427 -17.03 11.27 10.83
CA GLN A 427 -16.00 12.33 10.86
C GLN A 427 -15.54 12.70 9.45
N LYS A 428 -15.19 11.71 8.61
CA LYS A 428 -14.83 11.93 7.22
C LYS A 428 -15.92 12.67 6.45
N THR A 429 -17.18 12.31 6.66
CA THR A 429 -18.32 12.89 5.94
C THR A 429 -18.56 14.34 6.34
N ILE A 430 -18.47 14.67 7.62
CA ILE A 430 -18.63 16.05 8.13
C ILE A 430 -17.53 16.97 7.57
N LEU A 431 -16.29 16.50 7.48
CA LEU A 431 -15.16 17.29 6.99
C LEU A 431 -15.12 17.42 5.45
N LYS A 432 -15.91 16.61 4.73
CA LYS A 432 -15.90 16.60 3.25
C LYS A 432 -16.35 17.93 2.68
N GLY A 433 -15.48 18.57 1.88
CA GLY A 433 -15.76 19.82 1.18
C GLY A 433 -15.53 21.10 2.00
N ASP A 434 -14.91 20.99 3.18
CA ASP A 434 -14.40 22.12 3.97
C ASP A 434 -12.90 22.28 3.70
N GLU A 435 -12.54 23.25 2.84
CA GLU A 435 -11.15 23.51 2.45
C GLU A 435 -10.27 23.93 3.64
N SER A 436 -10.86 24.58 4.64
CA SER A 436 -10.14 25.00 5.85
C SER A 436 -9.68 23.83 6.73
N LYS A 437 -10.27 22.64 6.52
CA LYS A 437 -10.00 21.39 7.25
C LYS A 437 -9.45 20.27 6.36
N ALA A 438 -8.85 20.62 5.22
CA ALA A 438 -8.34 19.66 4.27
C ALA A 438 -7.33 18.66 4.87
N ILE A 439 -6.46 19.14 5.77
CA ILE A 439 -5.47 18.29 6.48
C ILE A 439 -6.15 17.26 7.37
N GLU A 440 -7.13 17.71 8.17
CA GLU A 440 -7.90 16.82 9.06
C GLU A 440 -8.72 15.81 8.26
N TYR A 441 -9.35 16.26 7.17
CA TYR A 441 -10.09 15.38 6.26
C TYR A 441 -9.21 14.26 5.71
N ASP A 442 -8.04 14.60 5.18
CA ASP A 442 -7.11 13.62 4.62
C ASP A 442 -6.60 12.64 5.69
N LYS A 443 -6.28 13.13 6.88
CA LYS A 443 -5.87 12.28 8.01
C LYS A 443 -6.97 11.27 8.37
N ILE A 444 -8.19 11.75 8.56
CA ILE A 444 -9.36 10.92 8.89
C ILE A 444 -9.65 9.92 7.75
N LYS A 445 -9.62 10.37 6.49
CA LYS A 445 -9.81 9.52 5.32
C LYS A 445 -8.77 8.40 5.23
N ASN A 446 -7.49 8.71 5.47
CA ASN A 446 -6.42 7.73 5.43
C ASN A 446 -6.56 6.71 6.58
N LYS A 447 -6.83 7.15 7.80
CA LYS A 447 -7.11 6.27 8.95
C LYS A 447 -8.32 5.37 8.67
N PHE A 448 -9.41 5.93 8.18
CA PHE A 448 -10.62 5.19 7.82
C PHE A 448 -10.36 4.09 6.77
N ASN A 449 -9.64 4.42 5.71
CA ASN A 449 -9.28 3.44 4.68
C ASN A 449 -8.32 2.35 5.21
N ALA A 450 -7.49 2.68 6.19
CA ALA A 450 -6.54 1.74 6.80
C ALA A 450 -7.19 0.73 7.77
N ILE A 451 -8.42 0.97 8.26
CA ILE A 451 -9.10 0.06 9.21
C ILE A 451 -9.21 -1.35 8.64
N TYR A 452 -9.64 -1.49 7.39
CA TYR A 452 -9.68 -2.79 6.70
C TYR A 452 -8.29 -3.45 6.68
N GLY A 453 -7.24 -2.67 6.38
CA GLY A 453 -5.86 -3.16 6.35
C GLY A 453 -5.40 -3.81 7.65
N MET A 454 -5.99 -3.45 8.79
CA MET A 454 -5.67 -4.09 10.08
C MET A 454 -6.17 -5.53 10.15
N THR A 455 -7.33 -5.83 9.56
CA THR A 455 -7.84 -7.20 9.46
C THR A 455 -7.10 -8.01 8.38
N ALA A 456 -6.62 -7.34 7.33
CA ALA A 456 -5.94 -7.95 6.17
C ALA A 456 -4.44 -8.22 6.39
N GLN A 457 -3.89 -7.91 7.55
CA GLN A 457 -2.51 -8.24 7.87
C GLN A 457 -2.29 -9.75 7.92
N ILE A 458 -1.35 -10.23 7.10
CA ILE A 458 -0.95 -11.64 7.12
C ILE A 458 -0.34 -11.96 8.49
N PRO A 459 -0.86 -12.95 9.24
CA PRO A 459 -0.37 -13.29 10.57
C PRO A 459 1.10 -13.68 10.61
N VAL A 460 1.54 -14.46 9.65
CA VAL A 460 2.94 -14.89 9.49
C VAL A 460 3.53 -14.18 8.28
N ARG A 461 4.60 -13.43 8.49
CA ARG A 461 5.36 -12.74 7.46
C ARG A 461 6.78 -13.29 7.43
N ASP A 462 7.41 -13.18 6.28
CA ASP A 462 8.82 -13.44 6.15
C ASP A 462 9.61 -12.66 7.20
N LYS A 463 10.61 -13.28 7.77
CA LYS A 463 11.51 -12.62 8.73
C LYS A 463 12.62 -11.95 7.95
N ILE A 464 12.72 -10.64 8.06
CA ILE A 464 13.82 -9.89 7.49
C ILE A 464 14.97 -9.94 8.50
N VAL A 465 16.15 -10.32 8.03
CA VAL A 465 17.39 -10.42 8.81
C VAL A 465 18.51 -9.65 8.10
N PHE A 466 19.40 -9.04 8.86
CA PHE A 466 20.58 -8.39 8.30
C PHE A 466 21.79 -9.32 8.42
N ASP A 467 22.39 -9.68 7.28
CA ASP A 467 23.65 -10.39 7.23
C ASP A 467 24.81 -9.39 7.29
N GLY A 468 25.44 -9.25 8.46
CA GLY A 468 26.54 -8.30 8.66
C GLY A 468 27.78 -8.61 7.81
N LYS A 469 27.97 -9.87 7.35
CA LYS A 469 29.11 -10.22 6.48
C LYS A 469 28.88 -9.76 5.05
N LYS A 470 27.66 -9.94 4.55
CA LYS A 470 27.25 -9.49 3.24
C LYS A 470 26.80 -8.03 3.22
N ARG A 471 26.56 -7.44 4.39
CA ARG A 471 25.96 -6.11 4.57
C ARG A 471 24.64 -5.94 3.81
N GLU A 472 23.82 -6.99 3.80
CA GLU A 472 22.56 -7.07 3.09
C GLU A 472 21.41 -7.50 3.99
N LEU A 473 20.19 -7.12 3.61
CA LEU A 473 18.97 -7.61 4.21
C LEU A 473 18.48 -8.81 3.41
N ASP A 474 18.41 -9.97 4.07
CA ASP A 474 17.86 -11.20 3.53
C ASP A 474 16.47 -11.48 4.09
N SER A 475 15.67 -12.25 3.35
CA SER A 475 14.33 -12.68 3.75
C SER A 475 14.30 -14.19 4.03
N ILE A 476 13.92 -14.56 5.26
CA ILE A 476 13.63 -15.95 5.60
C ILE A 476 12.15 -16.21 5.23
N ASP A 477 11.95 -17.06 4.22
CA ASP A 477 10.62 -17.43 3.72
C ASP A 477 9.82 -18.19 4.78
N LEU A 478 8.74 -17.57 5.25
CA LEU A 478 7.76 -18.14 6.18
C LEU A 478 6.37 -18.26 5.53
N ASP A 479 6.26 -18.15 4.19
CA ASP A 479 4.97 -18.34 3.52
C ASP A 479 4.55 -19.81 3.59
N ILE A 480 3.38 -20.07 4.19
CA ILE A 480 2.81 -21.42 4.29
C ILE A 480 2.58 -22.08 2.91
N LEU A 481 2.41 -21.27 1.87
CA LEU A 481 2.21 -21.74 0.49
C LEU A 481 3.52 -22.05 -0.22
N SER A 482 4.64 -21.57 0.29
CA SER A 482 5.95 -21.83 -0.28
C SER A 482 6.42 -23.27 0.00
N ALA A 483 6.95 -23.94 -1.03
CA ALA A 483 7.60 -25.24 -0.88
C ALA A 483 8.95 -25.15 -0.16
N LYS A 484 9.56 -23.98 -0.12
CA LYS A 484 10.89 -23.74 0.48
C LYS A 484 10.82 -23.42 1.97
N SER A 485 9.65 -23.00 2.49
CA SER A 485 9.52 -22.61 3.89
C SER A 485 9.60 -23.79 4.84
N ASP A 486 10.24 -23.61 6.00
CA ASP A 486 10.21 -24.57 7.10
C ASP A 486 8.85 -24.58 7.77
N LYS A 487 8.13 -25.70 7.67
CA LYS A 487 6.77 -25.86 8.22
C LYS A 487 6.72 -25.71 9.73
N ASN A 488 7.77 -26.10 10.47
CA ASN A 488 7.84 -25.94 11.92
C ASN A 488 8.01 -24.45 12.27
N ALA A 489 8.89 -23.74 11.59
CA ALA A 489 9.06 -22.31 11.79
C ALA A 489 7.78 -21.53 11.47
N VAL A 490 7.05 -21.89 10.40
CA VAL A 490 5.73 -21.31 10.07
C VAL A 490 4.71 -21.60 11.17
N TYR A 491 4.69 -22.84 11.71
CA TYR A 491 3.78 -23.21 12.81
C TYR A 491 4.06 -22.37 14.06
N ASP A 492 5.31 -22.27 14.47
CA ASP A 492 5.70 -21.51 15.67
C ASP A 492 5.37 -20.01 15.51
N ALA A 493 5.64 -19.47 14.32
CA ALA A 493 5.29 -18.08 13.98
C ALA A 493 3.77 -17.85 14.01
N LEU A 494 2.97 -18.77 13.49
CA LEU A 494 1.51 -18.70 13.52
C LEU A 494 0.99 -18.77 14.95
N MET A 495 1.48 -19.68 15.77
CA MET A 495 1.06 -19.81 17.17
C MET A 495 1.41 -18.55 17.97
N LYS A 496 2.59 -17.97 17.73
CA LYS A 496 3.00 -16.69 18.34
C LYS A 496 2.10 -15.54 17.90
N ALA A 497 1.75 -15.48 16.62
CA ALA A 497 0.86 -14.45 16.07
C ALA A 497 -0.56 -14.58 16.65
N ASN A 498 -1.11 -15.79 16.70
CA ASN A 498 -2.44 -16.08 17.22
C ASN A 498 -2.60 -15.65 18.69
N ARG A 499 -1.58 -15.90 19.55
CA ARG A 499 -1.59 -15.46 20.96
C ARG A 499 -1.66 -13.94 21.15
N LYS A 500 -1.22 -13.17 20.15
CA LYS A 500 -1.19 -11.69 20.17
C LYS A 500 -2.26 -11.07 19.29
N ALA A 501 -3.12 -11.90 18.69
CA ALA A 501 -4.12 -11.42 17.74
C ALA A 501 -5.19 -10.58 18.47
N PHE A 502 -5.56 -9.47 17.83
CA PHE A 502 -6.68 -8.62 18.22
C PHE A 502 -7.79 -8.61 17.14
N ASN A 503 -7.62 -9.40 16.09
CA ASN A 503 -8.57 -9.62 14.99
C ASN A 503 -8.36 -11.03 14.43
N SER A 504 -9.15 -11.44 13.43
CA SER A 504 -8.97 -12.71 12.72
C SER A 504 -8.67 -12.49 11.25
N TYR A 505 -7.68 -13.21 10.72
CA TYR A 505 -7.33 -13.16 9.29
C TYR A 505 -8.49 -13.63 8.39
N ALA A 506 -9.36 -14.51 8.89
CA ALA A 506 -10.57 -14.92 8.18
C ALA A 506 -11.49 -13.73 7.85
N TRP A 507 -11.54 -12.70 8.72
CA TRP A 507 -12.35 -11.52 8.45
C TRP A 507 -11.85 -10.75 7.21
N ALA A 508 -10.54 -10.71 6.96
CA ALA A 508 -10.01 -10.10 5.75
C ALA A 508 -10.44 -10.86 4.49
N VAL A 509 -10.38 -12.20 4.53
CA VAL A 509 -10.76 -13.05 3.39
C VAL A 509 -12.22 -12.82 3.01
N TRP A 510 -13.13 -12.80 4.00
CA TRP A 510 -14.55 -12.51 3.75
C TRP A 510 -14.82 -11.05 3.41
N CYS A 511 -14.11 -10.09 3.98
CA CYS A 511 -14.27 -8.68 3.65
C CYS A 511 -14.03 -8.43 2.16
N THR A 512 -12.93 -8.95 1.62
CA THR A 512 -12.65 -8.81 0.19
C THR A 512 -13.59 -9.65 -0.68
N ALA A 513 -14.00 -10.83 -0.24
CA ALA A 513 -14.98 -11.66 -0.95
C ALA A 513 -16.33 -10.93 -1.07
N TRP A 514 -16.83 -10.34 0.04
CA TRP A 514 -18.02 -9.52 0.02
C TRP A 514 -17.87 -8.26 -0.84
N ALA A 515 -16.72 -7.61 -0.82
CA ALA A 515 -16.46 -6.45 -1.68
C ALA A 515 -16.56 -6.81 -3.16
N ARG A 516 -15.98 -7.96 -3.58
CA ARG A 516 -16.11 -8.50 -4.94
C ARG A 516 -17.54 -8.86 -5.29
N TYR A 517 -18.27 -9.46 -4.34
CA TYR A 517 -19.68 -9.81 -4.54
C TYR A 517 -20.54 -8.54 -4.74
N ARG A 518 -20.28 -7.47 -3.97
CA ARG A 518 -20.97 -6.17 -4.15
C ARG A 518 -20.65 -5.51 -5.47
N LEU A 519 -19.40 -5.61 -5.94
CA LEU A 519 -19.02 -5.16 -7.27
C LEU A 519 -19.74 -5.96 -8.36
N PHE A 520 -19.81 -7.29 -8.19
CA PHE A 520 -20.58 -8.18 -9.07
C PHE A 520 -22.06 -7.77 -9.12
N GLU A 521 -22.72 -7.54 -7.97
CA GLU A 521 -24.10 -7.04 -7.92
C GLU A 521 -24.26 -5.69 -8.65
N ALA A 522 -23.28 -4.77 -8.53
CA ALA A 522 -23.29 -3.49 -9.21
C ALA A 522 -23.16 -3.67 -10.74
N VAL A 523 -22.33 -4.59 -11.22
CA VAL A 523 -22.22 -4.92 -12.65
C VAL A 523 -23.53 -5.50 -13.18
N GLN A 524 -24.25 -6.31 -12.38
CA GLN A 524 -25.57 -6.84 -12.77
C GLN A 524 -26.64 -5.74 -12.95
N CYS A 525 -26.44 -4.54 -12.39
CA CYS A 525 -27.35 -3.40 -12.63
C CYS A 525 -27.21 -2.80 -14.03
N LEU A 526 -26.24 -3.21 -14.84
CA LEU A 526 -26.06 -2.72 -16.21
C LEU A 526 -27.04 -3.35 -17.21
N GLY A 527 -27.58 -4.53 -16.92
CA GLY A 527 -28.52 -5.22 -17.82
C GLY A 527 -29.13 -6.46 -17.20
N SER A 528 -30.17 -7.00 -17.83
CA SER A 528 -30.88 -8.20 -17.38
C SER A 528 -30.24 -9.50 -17.90
N THR A 529 -29.43 -9.41 -18.95
CA THR A 529 -28.74 -10.51 -19.58
C THR A 529 -27.23 -10.22 -19.69
N TRP A 530 -26.41 -11.26 -19.80
CA TRP A 530 -24.98 -11.08 -20.03
C TRP A 530 -24.65 -10.33 -21.31
N ALA A 531 -25.47 -10.46 -22.35
CA ALA A 531 -25.33 -9.71 -23.61
C ALA A 531 -25.53 -8.20 -23.37
N GLU A 532 -26.62 -7.80 -22.69
CA GLU A 532 -26.87 -6.39 -22.35
C GLU A 532 -25.76 -5.81 -21.46
N ILE A 533 -25.26 -6.60 -20.50
CA ILE A 533 -24.17 -6.20 -19.64
C ILE A 533 -22.89 -6.01 -20.46
N ALA A 534 -22.56 -6.94 -21.36
CA ALA A 534 -21.38 -6.87 -22.22
C ALA A 534 -21.38 -5.62 -23.12
N HIS A 535 -22.54 -5.21 -23.63
CA HIS A 535 -22.69 -4.01 -24.44
C HIS A 535 -22.43 -2.71 -23.65
N LYS A 536 -22.57 -2.74 -22.33
CA LYS A 536 -22.39 -1.53 -21.50
C LYS A 536 -21.09 -1.53 -20.74
N PHE A 537 -20.65 -2.66 -20.23
CA PHE A 537 -19.52 -2.75 -19.32
C PHE A 537 -18.18 -2.52 -20.04
N ILE A 538 -17.41 -1.54 -19.58
CA ILE A 538 -16.08 -1.23 -20.11
C ILE A 538 -14.99 -1.72 -19.17
N TYR A 539 -15.06 -1.33 -17.89
CA TYR A 539 -13.98 -1.53 -16.94
C TYR A 539 -14.49 -1.50 -15.49
N CYS A 540 -13.84 -2.26 -14.60
CA CYS A 540 -14.07 -2.12 -13.16
C CYS A 540 -12.76 -2.17 -12.38
N ASP A 541 -12.76 -1.53 -11.20
CA ASP A 541 -11.62 -1.57 -10.29
C ASP A 541 -12.10 -1.47 -8.84
N THR A 542 -12.05 -2.60 -8.14
CA THR A 542 -12.33 -2.75 -6.71
C THR A 542 -13.74 -2.32 -6.29
N ASP A 543 -14.15 -1.09 -6.56
CA ASP A 543 -15.40 -0.46 -6.15
C ASP A 543 -16.00 0.46 -7.22
N SER A 544 -15.32 0.64 -8.34
CA SER A 544 -15.78 1.46 -9.44
C SER A 544 -16.15 0.64 -10.67
N VAL A 545 -17.15 1.13 -11.44
CA VAL A 545 -17.61 0.53 -12.69
C VAL A 545 -17.71 1.63 -13.74
N TYR A 546 -17.00 1.47 -14.86
CA TYR A 546 -17.10 2.29 -16.07
C TYR A 546 -17.99 1.60 -17.08
N PHE A 547 -18.94 2.31 -17.66
CA PHE A 547 -19.90 1.76 -18.60
C PHE A 547 -20.45 2.80 -19.56
N ILE A 548 -21.07 2.32 -20.65
CA ILE A 548 -21.69 3.11 -21.69
C ILE A 548 -23.21 3.20 -21.43
N GLY A 549 -23.79 4.39 -21.60
CA GLY A 549 -25.21 4.62 -21.50
C GLY A 549 -25.72 4.73 -20.06
N LYS A 550 -26.89 4.17 -19.79
CA LYS A 550 -27.57 4.30 -18.50
C LYS A 550 -27.60 2.98 -17.75
N ALA A 551 -27.42 3.05 -16.42
CA ALA A 551 -27.61 1.95 -15.48
C ALA A 551 -28.61 2.36 -14.39
N ASP A 552 -29.38 1.40 -13.89
CA ASP A 552 -30.29 1.64 -12.78
C ASP A 552 -29.75 0.99 -11.49
N PHE A 553 -29.14 1.81 -10.65
CA PHE A 553 -28.67 1.41 -9.33
C PHE A 553 -29.72 1.62 -8.21
N SER A 554 -30.98 1.99 -8.53
CA SER A 554 -31.97 2.37 -7.52
C SER A 554 -32.30 1.23 -6.56
N SER A 555 -32.50 0.02 -7.05
CA SER A 555 -32.78 -1.16 -6.21
C SER A 555 -31.57 -1.53 -5.37
N TYR A 556 -30.37 -1.56 -5.95
CA TYR A 556 -29.11 -1.78 -5.24
C TYR A 556 -28.93 -0.76 -4.11
N ASN A 557 -29.06 0.53 -4.41
CA ASN A 557 -28.89 1.61 -3.45
C ASN A 557 -29.95 1.59 -2.35
N LYS A 558 -31.21 1.26 -2.68
CA LYS A 558 -32.28 1.12 -1.69
C LYS A 558 -31.92 0.10 -0.61
N GLN A 559 -31.36 -1.05 -1.00
CA GLN A 559 -30.92 -2.07 -0.08
C GLN A 559 -29.73 -1.59 0.76
N ARG A 560 -28.71 -0.98 0.16
CA ARG A 560 -27.53 -0.44 0.88
C ARG A 560 -27.91 0.64 1.87
N ILE A 561 -28.84 1.54 1.50
CA ILE A 561 -29.37 2.57 2.40
C ILE A 561 -30.07 1.95 3.60
N ALA A 562 -30.88 0.89 3.40
CA ALA A 562 -31.54 0.20 4.47
C ALA A 562 -30.55 -0.46 5.44
N ASP A 563 -29.55 -1.17 4.90
CA ASP A 563 -28.48 -1.82 5.68
C ASP A 563 -27.69 -0.77 6.49
N SER A 564 -27.29 0.33 5.85
CA SER A 564 -26.53 1.42 6.48
C SER A 564 -27.32 2.10 7.61
N LYS A 565 -28.62 2.37 7.39
CA LYS A 565 -29.48 2.93 8.45
C LYS A 565 -29.58 1.99 9.65
N LYS A 566 -29.75 0.69 9.40
CA LYS A 566 -29.86 -0.33 10.45
C LYS A 566 -28.58 -0.46 11.28
N ASN A 567 -27.42 -0.33 10.65
CA ASN A 567 -26.12 -0.64 11.27
C ASN A 567 -25.29 0.61 11.61
N GLY A 568 -25.85 1.83 11.53
CA GLY A 568 -25.17 3.06 11.91
C GLY A 568 -24.26 3.66 10.83
N GLY A 569 -24.26 3.11 9.60
CA GLY A 569 -23.44 3.56 8.46
C GLY A 569 -24.02 4.76 7.68
N ALA A 570 -24.83 5.60 8.31
CA ALA A 570 -25.39 6.82 7.74
C ALA A 570 -24.75 8.06 8.37
N ALA A 571 -24.40 9.06 7.55
CA ALA A 571 -23.83 10.32 8.03
C ALA A 571 -24.37 11.50 7.18
N SER A 572 -24.30 12.71 7.74
CA SER A 572 -24.61 13.94 7.01
C SER A 572 -23.35 14.78 6.85
N ASP A 573 -23.14 15.35 5.68
CA ASP A 573 -22.05 16.31 5.45
C ASP A 573 -22.36 17.69 6.06
N ALA A 574 -21.43 18.63 5.96
CA ALA A 574 -21.57 20.00 6.46
C ALA A 574 -22.75 20.77 5.85
N LYS A 575 -23.24 20.34 4.67
CA LYS A 575 -24.39 20.93 3.96
C LYS A 575 -25.73 20.22 4.29
N GLY A 576 -25.72 19.22 5.19
CA GLY A 576 -26.90 18.46 5.58
C GLY A 576 -27.29 17.35 4.61
N LYS A 577 -26.54 17.10 3.53
CA LYS A 577 -26.77 15.98 2.60
C LYS A 577 -26.41 14.66 3.29
N LYS A 578 -27.32 13.70 3.20
CA LYS A 578 -27.14 12.36 3.76
C LYS A 578 -26.30 11.48 2.84
N HIS A 579 -25.34 10.78 3.43
CA HIS A 579 -24.48 9.81 2.79
C HIS A 579 -24.61 8.45 3.50
N TYR A 580 -24.43 7.37 2.74
CA TYR A 580 -24.61 6.00 3.23
C TYR A 580 -23.44 5.12 2.75
N LEU A 581 -23.00 4.19 3.60
CA LEU A 581 -22.00 3.20 3.21
C LEU A 581 -22.54 2.29 2.10
N GLY A 582 -21.69 1.98 1.13
CA GLY A 582 -21.93 0.96 0.12
C GLY A 582 -22.83 1.35 -1.05
N VAL A 583 -23.36 2.58 -1.10
CA VAL A 583 -24.16 3.04 -2.25
C VAL A 583 -23.29 3.31 -3.46
N MET A 584 -23.81 3.05 -4.66
CA MET A 584 -23.21 3.46 -5.93
C MET A 584 -23.53 4.92 -6.18
N GLU A 585 -22.50 5.76 -6.27
CA GLU A 585 -22.59 7.20 -6.55
C GLU A 585 -21.88 7.51 -7.87
N LEU A 586 -22.41 8.48 -8.63
CA LEU A 586 -21.75 8.97 -9.83
C LEU A 586 -20.42 9.64 -9.44
N ASP A 587 -19.32 9.09 -9.91
CA ASP A 587 -17.96 9.62 -9.68
C ASP A 587 -17.47 10.48 -10.84
N LYS A 588 -17.70 10.02 -12.09
CA LYS A 588 -17.30 10.74 -13.30
C LYS A 588 -18.39 10.68 -14.36
N SER A 589 -18.60 11.81 -14.99
CA SER A 589 -19.45 12.00 -16.16
C SER A 589 -18.75 12.96 -17.14
N GLY A 590 -19.27 13.11 -18.36
CA GLY A 590 -18.64 13.95 -19.37
C GLY A 590 -17.32 13.37 -19.87
N ILE A 591 -17.21 12.05 -19.90
CA ILE A 591 -16.08 11.34 -20.51
C ILE A 591 -16.35 11.28 -22.01
N HIS A 592 -15.52 11.97 -22.80
CA HIS A 592 -15.64 12.05 -24.26
C HIS A 592 -15.08 10.84 -24.98
N ALA A 593 -14.01 10.27 -24.41
CA ALA A 593 -13.39 9.09 -24.96
C ALA A 593 -12.76 8.22 -23.85
N PHE A 594 -12.75 6.90 -24.05
CA PHE A 594 -12.13 5.92 -23.14
C PHE A 594 -11.44 4.84 -23.95
N LYS A 595 -10.26 4.42 -23.50
CA LYS A 595 -9.52 3.29 -24.09
C LYS A 595 -8.82 2.49 -22.99
N THR A 596 -8.83 1.15 -23.12
CA THR A 596 -8.14 0.24 -22.20
C THR A 596 -7.36 -0.83 -22.94
N LEU A 597 -6.21 -1.23 -22.38
CA LEU A 597 -5.41 -2.37 -22.81
C LEU A 597 -5.43 -3.51 -21.77
N GLY A 598 -6.26 -3.40 -20.74
CA GLY A 598 -6.34 -4.39 -19.68
C GLY A 598 -6.35 -3.79 -18.28
N ALA A 599 -6.28 -4.65 -17.27
CA ALA A 599 -6.32 -4.24 -15.86
C ALA A 599 -5.19 -3.25 -15.52
N LYS A 600 -5.55 -2.11 -14.89
CA LYS A 600 -4.62 -1.01 -14.53
C LYS A 600 -3.89 -0.39 -15.74
N LYS A 601 -4.47 -0.49 -16.93
CA LYS A 601 -3.95 0.12 -18.17
C LYS A 601 -5.12 0.75 -18.94
N TYR A 602 -5.48 2.00 -18.60
CA TYR A 602 -6.52 2.73 -19.31
C TYR A 602 -6.24 4.22 -19.35
N VAL A 603 -6.86 4.87 -20.33
CA VAL A 603 -6.87 6.32 -20.57
C VAL A 603 -8.29 6.78 -20.84
N TYR A 604 -8.63 7.96 -20.39
CA TYR A 604 -9.86 8.64 -20.79
C TYR A 604 -9.63 10.13 -20.96
N GLU A 605 -10.52 10.76 -21.72
CA GLU A 605 -10.53 12.19 -21.98
C GLU A 605 -11.86 12.80 -21.51
N ASP A 606 -11.81 13.91 -20.79
CA ASP A 606 -12.94 14.70 -20.34
C ASP A 606 -12.67 16.19 -20.57
N ASP A 607 -13.56 17.09 -20.14
CA ASP A 607 -13.42 18.54 -20.28
C ASP A 607 -12.14 19.11 -19.65
N LYS A 608 -11.48 18.36 -18.75
CA LYS A 608 -10.23 18.75 -18.09
C LYS A 608 -9.00 18.25 -18.84
N GLY A 609 -9.18 17.42 -19.87
CA GLY A 609 -8.13 16.86 -20.71
C GLY A 609 -7.90 15.36 -20.52
N LEU A 610 -6.71 14.92 -20.85
CA LEU A 610 -6.33 13.52 -20.88
C LEU A 610 -5.93 13.00 -19.48
N HIS A 611 -6.49 11.86 -19.10
CA HIS A 611 -6.23 11.18 -17.84
C HIS A 611 -5.76 9.75 -18.09
N ILE A 612 -4.65 9.34 -17.44
CA ILE A 612 -4.14 7.97 -17.53
C ILE A 612 -4.19 7.25 -16.19
N THR A 613 -4.33 5.95 -16.24
CA THR A 613 -4.08 5.05 -15.09
C THR A 613 -3.29 3.85 -15.58
N ILE A 614 -1.99 3.89 -15.33
CA ILE A 614 -1.04 2.84 -15.72
C ILE A 614 -0.17 2.56 -14.50
N ALA A 615 -0.11 1.28 -14.10
CA ALA A 615 0.77 0.88 -13.00
C ALA A 615 2.23 1.11 -13.39
N GLY A 616 2.96 1.90 -12.61
CA GLY A 616 4.36 2.24 -12.87
C GLY A 616 4.59 3.53 -13.66
N VAL A 617 3.54 4.27 -14.01
CA VAL A 617 3.65 5.57 -14.70
C VAL A 617 3.01 6.68 -13.85
N VAL A 618 3.70 7.81 -13.72
CA VAL A 618 3.20 9.00 -13.01
C VAL A 618 2.04 9.61 -13.80
N LYS A 619 0.85 9.71 -13.19
CA LYS A 619 -0.39 10.06 -13.89
C LYS A 619 -0.31 11.38 -14.66
N GLY A 620 0.10 12.47 -14.01
CA GLY A 620 0.12 13.80 -14.62
C GLY A 620 1.16 13.94 -15.73
N ASP A 621 2.37 13.47 -15.48
CA ASP A 621 3.47 13.56 -16.45
C ASP A 621 3.27 12.56 -17.58
N GLY A 622 2.78 11.37 -17.27
CA GLY A 622 2.44 10.36 -18.28
C GLY A 622 1.31 10.81 -19.22
N ALA A 623 0.31 11.54 -18.72
CA ALA A 623 -0.73 12.11 -19.59
C ALA A 623 -0.15 13.14 -20.57
N LYS A 624 0.75 14.00 -20.09
CA LYS A 624 1.46 14.98 -20.96
C LYS A 624 2.35 14.28 -21.99
N GLU A 625 3.08 13.23 -21.58
CA GLU A 625 3.97 12.47 -22.46
C GLU A 625 3.19 11.67 -23.51
N LEU A 626 2.04 11.12 -23.15
CA LEU A 626 1.14 10.41 -24.06
C LEU A 626 0.54 11.34 -25.12
N GLY A 627 0.12 12.53 -24.71
CA GLY A 627 -0.37 13.61 -25.56
C GLY A 627 -1.78 13.41 -26.10
N SER A 628 -2.15 12.20 -26.57
CA SER A 628 -3.50 11.91 -27.05
C SER A 628 -3.91 10.46 -26.78
N ILE A 629 -5.23 10.17 -26.82
CA ILE A 629 -5.78 8.84 -26.60
C ILE A 629 -5.37 7.84 -27.69
N GLU A 630 -5.15 8.29 -28.92
CA GLU A 630 -4.70 7.47 -30.05
C GLU A 630 -3.30 6.90 -29.86
N ASN A 631 -2.45 7.62 -29.11
CA ASN A 631 -1.10 7.15 -28.76
C ASN A 631 -1.12 6.04 -27.71
N PHE A 632 -2.24 5.83 -27.03
CA PHE A 632 -2.41 4.76 -26.05
C PHE A 632 -2.59 3.42 -26.75
N LYS A 633 -1.48 2.86 -27.21
CA LYS A 633 -1.41 1.59 -27.94
C LYS A 633 -0.18 0.79 -27.55
N GLU A 634 -0.22 -0.51 -27.83
CA GLU A 634 0.93 -1.37 -27.64
C GLU A 634 2.19 -0.82 -28.34
N GLY A 635 3.33 -0.91 -27.65
CA GLY A 635 4.61 -0.38 -28.13
C GLY A 635 4.88 1.09 -27.78
N PHE A 636 3.87 1.85 -27.32
CA PHE A 636 4.15 3.22 -26.83
C PHE A 636 5.02 3.16 -25.58
N THR A 637 6.09 3.96 -25.53
CA THR A 637 7.07 3.96 -24.46
C THR A 637 7.08 5.30 -23.73
N PHE A 638 6.81 5.28 -22.43
CA PHE A 638 7.01 6.40 -21.51
C PHE A 638 8.49 6.46 -21.14
N VAL A 639 9.17 7.53 -21.52
CA VAL A 639 10.62 7.72 -21.31
C VAL A 639 10.88 8.57 -20.06
N LYS A 640 10.08 9.63 -19.86
CA LYS A 640 10.26 10.57 -18.74
C LYS A 640 9.42 10.22 -17.53
N SER A 641 8.24 9.68 -17.73
CA SER A 641 7.26 9.36 -16.69
C SER A 641 7.27 7.90 -16.23
N GLY A 642 8.22 7.09 -16.71
CA GLY A 642 8.41 5.70 -16.27
C GLY A 642 8.96 5.53 -14.84
N GLY A 643 9.27 6.64 -14.14
CA GLY A 643 9.79 6.61 -12.78
C GLY A 643 11.30 6.38 -12.70
N LEU A 644 11.79 6.02 -11.52
CA LEU A 644 13.21 5.72 -11.27
C LEU A 644 13.38 4.25 -10.91
N VAL A 645 14.40 3.61 -11.45
CA VAL A 645 14.86 2.28 -11.06
C VAL A 645 16.08 2.43 -10.17
N ALA A 646 16.06 1.78 -9.01
CA ALA A 646 17.18 1.75 -8.08
C ALA A 646 18.11 0.59 -8.44
N GLN A 647 19.39 0.87 -8.64
CA GLN A 647 20.44 -0.11 -8.70
C GLN A 647 21.18 -0.10 -7.36
N TYR A 648 21.15 -1.23 -6.67
CA TYR A 648 21.84 -1.42 -5.40
C TYR A 648 23.24 -1.98 -5.64
N ASN A 649 24.25 -1.30 -5.08
CA ASN A 649 25.65 -1.64 -5.21
C ASN A 649 26.18 -2.05 -3.83
N ASP A 650 25.90 -3.30 -3.46
CA ASP A 650 26.31 -3.90 -2.20
C ASP A 650 27.74 -4.47 -2.28
N ASN A 651 28.48 -4.45 -1.20
CA ASN A 651 29.87 -4.91 -1.10
C ASN A 651 30.88 -4.17 -2.00
N VAL A 652 30.57 -2.95 -2.36
CA VAL A 652 31.50 -2.08 -3.11
C VAL A 652 32.50 -1.47 -2.14
N ASP A 653 33.78 -1.48 -2.53
CA ASP A 653 34.87 -0.81 -1.83
C ASP A 653 35.95 -0.50 -2.88
N LEU A 654 35.91 0.70 -3.43
CA LEU A 654 36.85 1.13 -4.49
C LEU A 654 37.20 2.61 -4.35
N VAL A 655 38.34 2.99 -4.87
CA VAL A 655 38.77 4.39 -5.02
C VAL A 655 38.68 4.76 -6.50
N TYR A 656 37.94 5.83 -6.79
CA TYR A 656 37.74 6.29 -8.15
C TYR A 656 38.05 7.80 -8.26
N THR A 657 38.67 8.22 -9.34
CA THR A 657 39.01 9.63 -9.56
C THR A 657 37.85 10.35 -10.25
N VAL A 658 37.27 11.33 -9.59
CA VAL A 658 36.17 12.16 -10.08
C VAL A 658 36.63 13.61 -10.07
N ASN A 659 36.58 14.31 -11.21
CA ASN A 659 37.01 15.69 -11.35
C ASN A 659 38.44 15.98 -10.83
N GLY A 660 39.32 14.96 -10.84
CA GLY A 660 40.69 15.07 -10.32
C GLY A 660 40.84 14.78 -8.82
N GLU A 661 39.76 14.53 -8.10
CA GLU A 661 39.74 14.15 -6.69
C GLU A 661 39.57 12.62 -6.54
N GLN A 662 40.30 12.00 -5.62
CA GLN A 662 40.13 10.59 -5.28
C GLN A 662 38.98 10.42 -4.30
N ILE A 663 37.92 9.74 -4.72
CA ILE A 663 36.72 9.45 -3.94
C ILE A 663 36.72 7.98 -3.55
N HIS A 664 36.63 7.71 -2.26
CA HIS A 664 36.43 6.35 -1.73
C HIS A 664 34.94 6.02 -1.78
N ILE A 665 34.56 5.15 -2.72
CA ILE A 665 33.19 4.72 -2.96
C ILE A 665 32.99 3.38 -2.27
N LYS A 666 32.09 3.39 -1.30
CA LYS A 666 31.61 2.18 -0.60
C LYS A 666 30.21 1.84 -1.04
N ASP A 667 29.55 0.92 -0.36
CA ASP A 667 28.18 0.52 -0.64
C ASP A 667 27.31 1.75 -0.96
N ASN A 668 26.46 1.63 -1.98
CA ASN A 668 25.68 2.76 -2.45
C ASN A 668 24.45 2.32 -3.25
N ILE A 669 23.70 3.29 -3.76
CA ILE A 669 22.55 3.10 -4.62
C ILE A 669 22.58 4.15 -5.72
N CYS A 670 22.39 3.72 -6.98
CA CYS A 670 22.18 4.57 -8.13
C CYS A 670 20.71 4.60 -8.53
N LEU A 671 20.13 5.78 -8.70
CA LEU A 671 18.82 5.97 -9.30
C LEU A 671 18.97 6.26 -10.79
N ARG A 672 18.23 5.53 -11.62
CA ARG A 672 18.21 5.72 -13.07
C ARG A 672 16.81 6.00 -13.57
N PRO A 673 16.61 6.87 -14.55
CA PRO A 673 15.35 6.95 -15.25
C PRO A 673 14.96 5.59 -15.82
N SER A 674 13.71 5.22 -15.66
CA SER A 674 13.15 3.99 -16.22
C SER A 674 12.20 4.34 -17.35
N THR A 675 12.16 3.48 -18.35
CA THR A 675 11.14 3.54 -19.41
C THR A 675 10.04 2.53 -19.10
N TYR A 676 8.81 2.84 -19.48
CA TYR A 676 7.69 1.92 -19.40
C TYR A 676 7.04 1.78 -20.77
N THR A 677 7.04 0.57 -21.33
CA THR A 677 6.40 0.30 -22.62
C THR A 677 5.06 -0.39 -22.43
N LEU A 678 4.01 0.15 -23.04
CA LEU A 678 2.70 -0.46 -23.06
C LEU A 678 2.76 -1.80 -23.82
N SER A 679 2.31 -2.86 -23.17
CA SER A 679 2.27 -4.19 -23.74
C SER A 679 1.02 -4.96 -23.26
N ILE A 680 0.57 -5.88 -24.09
CA ILE A 680 -0.40 -6.94 -23.74
C ILE A 680 0.30 -8.29 -23.85
N THR A 681 -0.19 -9.29 -23.12
CA THR A 681 0.39 -10.64 -23.22
C THR A 681 0.00 -11.30 -24.53
N GLU A 682 0.85 -12.22 -25.02
CA GLU A 682 0.59 -12.93 -26.27
C GLU A 682 -0.72 -13.75 -26.19
N GLU A 683 -1.00 -14.38 -25.03
CA GLU A 683 -2.25 -15.11 -24.80
C GLU A 683 -3.47 -14.20 -24.92
N TYR A 684 -3.35 -12.97 -24.40
CA TYR A 684 -4.45 -11.99 -24.47
C TYR A 684 -4.64 -11.47 -25.90
N ARG A 685 -3.55 -11.25 -26.65
CA ARG A 685 -3.62 -10.87 -28.07
C ARG A 685 -4.34 -11.92 -28.88
N ARG A 686 -3.99 -13.22 -28.74
CA ARG A 686 -4.67 -14.34 -29.42
C ARG A 686 -6.15 -14.41 -29.06
N LEU A 687 -6.50 -14.14 -27.81
CA LEU A 687 -7.90 -14.08 -27.40
C LEU A 687 -8.64 -12.96 -28.17
N LEU A 688 -8.07 -11.75 -28.20
CA LEU A 688 -8.69 -10.60 -28.87
C LEU A 688 -8.85 -10.85 -30.39
N GLU A 689 -7.84 -11.42 -31.06
CA GLU A 689 -7.91 -11.81 -32.46
C GLU A 689 -9.02 -12.84 -32.73
N GLY A 690 -9.26 -13.75 -31.79
CA GLY A 690 -10.31 -14.76 -31.88
C GLY A 690 -11.73 -14.21 -31.68
N LEU A 691 -11.88 -13.01 -31.07
CA LEU A 691 -13.21 -12.43 -30.85
C LEU A 691 -13.89 -11.96 -32.13
N ASP A 692 -13.14 -11.56 -33.17
CA ASP A 692 -13.67 -11.12 -34.48
C ASP A 692 -14.41 -12.25 -35.20
N ILE A 693 -14.11 -13.53 -34.89
CA ILE A 693 -14.76 -14.71 -35.45
C ILE A 693 -16.20 -14.89 -34.92
N PHE A 694 -16.54 -14.28 -33.77
CA PHE A 694 -17.86 -14.44 -33.14
C PHE A 694 -18.87 -13.37 -33.48
N GLY A 695 -18.56 -12.43 -34.38
CA GLY A 695 -19.50 -11.43 -34.88
C GLY A 695 -20.03 -10.46 -33.81
N MET A 696 -19.28 -10.23 -32.74
CA MET A 696 -19.72 -9.39 -31.62
C MET A 696 -19.41 -7.91 -31.81
N VAL A 697 -18.60 -7.54 -32.80
CA VAL A 697 -18.19 -6.16 -33.08
C VAL A 697 -19.08 -5.49 -34.15
N GLU A 698 -19.79 -6.26 -34.99
CA GLU A 698 -20.58 -5.71 -36.11
C GLU A 698 -21.99 -5.19 -35.74
N SER A 699 -22.42 -5.29 -34.50
CA SER A 699 -23.78 -4.92 -34.08
C SER A 699 -23.83 -3.87 -32.96
N ILE A 700 -22.90 -2.93 -32.96
CA ILE A 700 -22.96 -1.72 -32.11
C ILE A 700 -23.32 -0.51 -32.98
#